data_389df5afb8fa3a43a4203f27b9ddf039
#
_entry.id   389df5afb8fa3a43a4203f27b9ddf039
#
_cell.length_a   1.000
_cell.length_b   1.000
_cell.length_c   1.000
_cell.angle_alpha   90.00
_cell.angle_beta   90.00
_cell.angle_gamma   90.00
#
_symmetry.space_group_name_H-M   'P 1'
#
loop_
_entity.id
_entity.type
_entity.pdbx_description
1 polymer ?
#
loop_
_entity_poly.entity_id
_entity_poly.type
_entity_poly.pdbx_seq_one_letter_code
_entity_poly.pdbx_strand_id
1 'polypeptide(L)'
;MSYAEEAIARVTKMRGDVKLKRLREATFSSAKPGEPVFSGDAVRVGAKSFCMVIFLDDKSILKIREDTEFQFIDTENTRSIDIRFGKILSDVKKEKKKDFRVETAVSVASVKGTQFWAVVNRMGFDKFYGLEGQVEVFNSVSGQSVALGPGEMTLSTATGQIISSPADPEEMPDDPEEEMEPEEEPEPEEEPEPQEEPEIEEEEFFEEETPEEVPEEEILDEEEAPEEVPGKAADEPEPEPPKPFNMGLGIGSATIDGVLYNQLALRPEFKIGKLGIGLDLVLYIDNAGNIRKDEWDEGSDFIDKFLYVRWAEKSDPFWVKVGSLEGVTLGYGGLLNGYSNMMEFPSIRRVGLNTGLNIGPMGGEIFMANVKDFSRGGTLLGLRGTYTVSENFPLTVGINFVTDINQFSGLKDSDDDSYPDIFDDFPDSSFIWNDTDGDGIPDPHSGLDSSRWDIDADGDNTYDPLDTSIVLKPTPFSIAENKSTASGFAFDLGYPILKGDAISLILYSEFNTLSFPEVNTEQFSRPAKSGTGITVPGLRASLFGFINMSLEYRIKNEYYLPRFFDQAYDLNRVVPVYTDTGTVIQTKDMIVFKDSTSVLNTNGWFGSGGFDLFGIASVTASYASMVADTTEFNSFSAMLSLNPENIPKLSEATAYYQHNNDKDPFEIESINTIMGYRVGYEVSKGVSLVWDFRQFYRDTGTGLEPVKQTTIETQFNF
;
A
#
# COMPACT_ATOMS: atom_id res chain seq x y z
N MET A 1 39.33 26.86 -37.67
CA MET A 1 39.44 25.50 -38.20
C MET A 1 38.44 24.64 -37.41
N SER A 2 37.42 24.16 -38.11
CA SER A 2 36.49 23.21 -37.50
C SER A 2 37.19 21.86 -37.47
N TYR A 3 37.56 21.37 -36.32
CA TYR A 3 37.91 19.95 -36.19
C TYR A 3 36.61 19.20 -36.49
N ALA A 4 36.64 18.37 -37.58
CA ALA A 4 35.58 17.41 -37.77
C ALA A 4 35.58 16.47 -36.57
N GLU A 5 34.48 16.40 -35.81
CA GLU A 5 34.30 15.41 -34.76
C GLU A 5 34.46 14.02 -35.41
N GLU A 6 35.35 13.19 -34.86
CA GLU A 6 35.58 11.83 -35.34
C GLU A 6 34.48 10.91 -34.76
N ALA A 7 33.84 10.11 -35.62
CA ALA A 7 32.84 9.18 -35.19
C ALA A 7 33.46 8.10 -34.27
N ILE A 8 32.88 7.91 -33.09
CA ILE A 8 33.34 6.93 -32.07
C ILE A 8 32.74 5.55 -32.30
N ALA A 9 31.52 5.50 -32.81
CA ALA A 9 30.77 4.27 -33.00
C ALA A 9 29.83 4.36 -34.22
N ARG A 10 29.16 3.26 -34.55
CA ARG A 10 28.18 3.20 -35.64
C ARG A 10 27.00 2.30 -35.27
N VAL A 11 25.79 2.71 -35.62
CA VAL A 11 24.60 1.86 -35.55
C VAL A 11 24.73 0.76 -36.60
N THR A 12 24.70 -0.51 -36.19
CA THR A 12 24.88 -1.65 -37.12
C THR A 12 23.56 -2.33 -37.47
N LYS A 13 22.75 -2.64 -36.45
CA LYS A 13 21.44 -3.25 -36.60
C LYS A 13 20.42 -2.45 -35.81
N MET A 14 19.19 -2.40 -36.29
CA MET A 14 18.07 -1.79 -35.54
C MET A 14 16.74 -2.31 -36.04
N ARG A 15 15.74 -2.32 -35.16
CA ARG A 15 14.36 -2.65 -35.46
C ARG A 15 13.45 -1.69 -34.69
N GLY A 16 12.36 -1.25 -35.29
CA GLY A 16 11.36 -0.39 -34.65
C GLY A 16 11.76 1.07 -34.54
N ASP A 17 11.30 1.77 -33.49
CA ASP A 17 11.51 3.20 -33.26
C ASP A 17 12.83 3.46 -32.54
N VAL A 18 13.89 3.77 -33.28
CA VAL A 18 15.18 4.16 -32.74
C VAL A 18 15.49 5.59 -33.15
N LYS A 19 15.83 6.42 -32.18
CA LYS A 19 16.08 7.84 -32.35
C LYS A 19 17.45 8.23 -31.83
N LEU A 20 18.11 9.13 -32.53
CA LEU A 20 19.40 9.71 -32.19
C LEU A 20 19.23 11.22 -31.98
N LYS A 21 19.86 11.76 -30.93
CA LYS A 21 19.95 13.18 -30.68
C LYS A 21 21.42 13.60 -30.63
N ARG A 22 21.84 14.48 -31.53
CA ARG A 22 23.20 15.04 -31.54
C ARG A 22 23.42 15.97 -30.34
N LEU A 23 24.67 16.07 -29.88
CA LEU A 23 25.03 16.90 -28.72
C LEU A 23 24.48 18.33 -28.79
N ARG A 24 24.42 18.91 -30.00
CA ARG A 24 23.96 20.31 -30.20
C ARG A 24 22.50 20.45 -30.62
N GLU A 25 21.77 19.34 -30.76
CA GLU A 25 20.36 19.32 -31.14
C GLU A 25 19.45 19.25 -29.94
N ALA A 26 18.32 19.94 -30.02
CA ALA A 26 17.32 19.92 -28.94
C ALA A 26 16.40 18.70 -29.03
N THR A 27 16.24 18.11 -30.21
CA THR A 27 15.23 17.06 -30.48
C THR A 27 15.88 15.78 -30.98
N PHE A 28 15.23 14.67 -30.73
CA PHE A 28 15.60 13.36 -31.30
C PHE A 28 15.09 13.24 -32.73
N SER A 29 15.93 12.69 -33.63
CA SER A 29 15.61 12.33 -35.01
C SER A 29 15.70 10.81 -35.21
N SER A 30 14.97 10.25 -36.18
CA SER A 30 15.03 8.81 -36.47
C SER A 30 16.43 8.40 -36.95
N ALA A 31 16.99 7.39 -36.30
CA ALA A 31 18.26 6.80 -36.65
C ALA A 31 18.14 5.88 -37.88
N LYS A 32 19.29 5.58 -38.53
CA LYS A 32 19.37 4.66 -39.65
C LYS A 32 20.52 3.66 -39.48
N PRO A 33 20.40 2.43 -40.00
CA PRO A 33 21.54 1.51 -40.05
C PRO A 33 22.73 2.14 -40.77
N GLY A 34 23.92 1.97 -40.20
CA GLY A 34 25.15 2.59 -40.72
C GLY A 34 25.43 4.00 -40.23
N GLU A 35 24.52 4.61 -39.46
CA GLU A 35 24.65 5.98 -38.97
C GLU A 35 25.83 6.13 -38.00
N PRO A 36 26.72 7.14 -38.19
CA PRO A 36 27.81 7.38 -37.25
C PRO A 36 27.30 7.99 -35.95
N VAL A 37 27.93 7.61 -34.84
CA VAL A 37 27.66 8.12 -33.48
C VAL A 37 28.91 8.86 -33.02
N PHE A 38 28.73 10.01 -32.38
CA PHE A 38 29.75 10.89 -31.84
C PHE A 38 29.68 10.99 -30.32
N SER A 39 30.76 11.47 -29.71
CA SER A 39 30.75 11.76 -28.27
C SER A 39 29.73 12.86 -27.96
N GLY A 40 28.88 12.64 -26.92
CA GLY A 40 27.78 13.52 -26.55
C GLY A 40 26.45 13.22 -27.25
N ASP A 41 26.41 12.30 -28.22
CA ASP A 41 25.13 11.87 -28.79
C ASP A 41 24.33 11.01 -27.81
N ALA A 42 23.01 11.17 -27.84
CA ALA A 42 22.08 10.35 -27.04
C ALA A 42 21.21 9.47 -27.95
N VAL A 43 20.98 8.24 -27.52
CA VAL A 43 20.13 7.27 -28.23
C VAL A 43 18.90 6.95 -27.39
N ARG A 44 17.74 6.88 -28.02
CA ARG A 44 16.49 6.41 -27.44
C ARG A 44 15.91 5.29 -28.29
N VAL A 45 15.66 4.17 -27.66
CA VAL A 45 15.01 2.98 -28.24
C VAL A 45 13.60 2.88 -27.65
N GLY A 46 12.59 2.92 -28.51
CA GLY A 46 11.17 2.87 -28.11
C GLY A 46 10.69 1.45 -27.75
N ALA A 47 9.39 1.33 -27.46
CA ALA A 47 8.76 0.04 -27.15
C ALA A 47 8.86 -0.92 -28.35
N LYS A 48 9.07 -2.22 -28.09
CA LYS A 48 9.22 -3.29 -29.10
C LYS A 48 10.30 -2.99 -30.15
N SER A 49 11.34 -2.26 -29.74
CA SER A 49 12.42 -1.80 -30.61
C SER A 49 13.76 -2.31 -30.08
N PHE A 50 14.74 -2.34 -30.97
CA PHE A 50 16.08 -2.83 -30.69
C PHE A 50 17.11 -2.02 -31.45
N CYS A 51 18.31 -1.83 -30.87
CA CYS A 51 19.42 -1.18 -31.51
C CYS A 51 20.74 -1.86 -31.13
N MET A 52 21.62 -2.04 -32.12
CA MET A 52 23.01 -2.49 -31.92
C MET A 52 23.99 -1.43 -32.39
N VAL A 53 24.96 -1.13 -31.54
CA VAL A 53 26.02 -0.15 -31.83
C VAL A 53 27.39 -0.82 -31.69
N ILE A 54 28.30 -0.61 -32.64
CA ILE A 54 29.68 -1.09 -32.61
C ILE A 54 30.64 0.09 -32.49
N PHE A 55 31.60 0.04 -31.58
CA PHE A 55 32.67 1.01 -31.49
C PHE A 55 33.70 0.79 -32.59
N LEU A 56 34.24 1.88 -33.18
CA LEU A 56 35.07 1.80 -34.36
C LEU A 56 36.53 1.41 -34.06
N ASP A 57 37.00 1.75 -32.86
CA ASP A 57 38.41 1.57 -32.44
C ASP A 57 38.72 0.18 -31.88
N ASP A 58 37.84 -0.39 -31.04
CA ASP A 58 38.09 -1.65 -30.32
C ASP A 58 37.06 -2.77 -30.61
N LYS A 59 36.04 -2.47 -31.44
CA LYS A 59 34.96 -3.38 -31.83
C LYS A 59 34.12 -3.90 -30.66
N SER A 60 34.10 -3.21 -29.53
CA SER A 60 33.14 -3.45 -28.47
C SER A 60 31.72 -3.19 -28.99
N ILE A 61 30.75 -3.96 -28.50
CA ILE A 61 29.38 -3.96 -28.98
C ILE A 61 28.44 -3.61 -27.84
N LEU A 62 27.44 -2.77 -28.11
CA LEU A 62 26.27 -2.54 -27.25
C LEU A 62 25.04 -3.09 -27.95
N LYS A 63 24.28 -3.94 -27.24
CA LYS A 63 22.97 -4.38 -27.68
C LYS A 63 21.94 -3.76 -26.75
N ILE A 64 21.07 -2.93 -27.28
CA ILE A 64 20.16 -2.06 -26.56
C ILE A 64 18.74 -2.57 -26.77
N ARG A 65 18.05 -2.91 -25.68
CA ARG A 65 16.66 -3.35 -25.72
C ARG A 65 15.69 -2.15 -25.74
N GLU A 66 14.43 -2.48 -25.87
CA GLU A 66 13.32 -1.53 -25.84
C GLU A 66 13.30 -0.67 -24.56
N ASP A 67 12.62 0.45 -24.64
CA ASP A 67 12.43 1.41 -23.55
C ASP A 67 13.74 1.83 -22.87
N THR A 68 14.76 2.15 -23.69
CA THR A 68 16.10 2.50 -23.23
C THR A 68 16.50 3.89 -23.72
N GLU A 69 17.06 4.72 -22.83
CA GLU A 69 17.67 6.02 -23.14
C GLU A 69 19.04 6.13 -22.47
N PHE A 70 20.06 6.46 -23.29
CA PHE A 70 21.42 6.64 -22.82
C PHE A 70 22.19 7.64 -23.67
N GLN A 71 23.36 8.09 -23.19
CA GLN A 71 24.25 9.02 -23.85
C GLN A 71 25.68 8.47 -23.94
N PHE A 72 26.36 8.73 -25.04
CA PHE A 72 27.78 8.41 -25.21
C PHE A 72 28.65 9.55 -24.68
N ILE A 73 29.61 9.22 -23.82
CA ILE A 73 30.62 10.15 -23.31
C ILE A 73 31.98 9.52 -23.57
N ASP A 74 32.69 10.00 -24.60
CA ASP A 74 33.98 9.46 -25.01
C ASP A 74 35.08 10.51 -24.90
N THR A 75 36.09 10.22 -24.07
CA THR A 75 37.24 11.06 -23.84
C THR A 75 38.52 10.37 -24.37
N GLU A 76 39.68 10.97 -24.19
CA GLU A 76 40.94 10.40 -24.61
C GLU A 76 41.26 9.07 -23.93
N ASN A 77 40.91 8.92 -22.65
CA ASN A 77 41.25 7.75 -21.81
C ASN A 77 40.06 6.94 -21.35
N THR A 78 38.84 7.47 -21.41
CA THR A 78 37.64 6.86 -20.83
C THR A 78 36.51 6.88 -21.83
N ARG A 79 35.75 5.79 -21.86
CA ARG A 79 34.49 5.64 -22.57
C ARG A 79 33.40 5.32 -21.57
N SER A 80 32.42 6.21 -21.43
CA SER A 80 31.28 6.05 -20.56
C SER A 80 29.99 5.98 -21.37
N ILE A 81 29.13 5.05 -20.97
CA ILE A 81 27.74 4.93 -21.41
C ILE A 81 26.88 5.39 -20.26
N ASP A 82 26.35 6.61 -20.35
CA ASP A 82 25.49 7.19 -19.30
C ASP A 82 24.03 6.77 -19.56
N ILE A 83 23.54 5.79 -18.79
CA ILE A 83 22.20 5.20 -18.92
C ILE A 83 21.25 5.93 -18.00
N ARG A 84 20.22 6.56 -18.55
CA ARG A 84 19.12 7.15 -17.79
C ARG A 84 18.10 6.12 -17.32
N PHE A 85 17.75 5.20 -18.19
CA PHE A 85 16.90 4.04 -17.91
C PHE A 85 16.98 3.04 -19.08
N GLY A 86 16.66 1.79 -18.81
CA GLY A 86 16.58 0.74 -19.83
C GLY A 86 17.53 -0.43 -19.62
N LYS A 87 17.78 -1.19 -20.68
CA LYS A 87 18.53 -2.45 -20.62
C LYS A 87 19.57 -2.47 -21.74
N ILE A 88 20.85 -2.59 -21.38
CA ILE A 88 21.97 -2.64 -22.33
C ILE A 88 22.87 -3.83 -22.03
N LEU A 89 23.04 -4.70 -22.98
CA LEU A 89 24.10 -5.72 -22.99
C LEU A 89 25.38 -5.12 -23.58
N SER A 90 26.43 -5.12 -22.79
CA SER A 90 27.76 -4.63 -23.20
C SER A 90 28.68 -5.81 -23.38
N ASP A 91 29.21 -6.00 -24.61
CA ASP A 91 30.29 -6.94 -24.95
C ASP A 91 31.57 -6.13 -25.18
N VAL A 92 32.39 -6.02 -24.14
CA VAL A 92 33.61 -5.22 -24.13
C VAL A 92 34.84 -6.09 -24.40
N LYS A 93 35.60 -5.77 -25.43
CA LYS A 93 36.79 -6.56 -25.84
C LYS A 93 37.97 -6.37 -24.87
N LYS A 94 38.76 -7.43 -24.68
CA LYS A 94 39.90 -7.43 -23.74
C LYS A 94 41.03 -6.47 -24.18
N GLU A 95 41.23 -6.28 -25.47
CA GLU A 95 42.23 -5.38 -26.05
C GLU A 95 41.71 -3.94 -26.17
N LYS A 96 41.07 -3.43 -25.16
CA LYS A 96 40.53 -2.08 -25.13
C LYS A 96 41.61 -1.00 -25.08
N LYS A 97 41.37 0.09 -25.78
CA LYS A 97 42.23 1.27 -25.79
C LYS A 97 41.90 2.27 -24.67
N LYS A 98 40.65 2.27 -24.21
CA LYS A 98 40.11 3.19 -23.21
C LYS A 98 39.48 2.43 -22.05
N ASP A 99 39.41 3.04 -20.88
CA ASP A 99 38.64 2.51 -19.74
C ASP A 99 37.15 2.59 -20.03
N PHE A 100 36.48 1.44 -20.11
CA PHE A 100 35.05 1.34 -20.40
C PHE A 100 34.28 1.36 -19.14
N ARG A 101 33.24 2.22 -19.08
CA ARG A 101 32.33 2.37 -17.93
C ARG A 101 30.89 2.46 -18.38
N VAL A 102 30.01 1.89 -17.61
CA VAL A 102 28.59 2.15 -17.69
C VAL A 102 28.22 2.97 -16.44
N GLU A 103 27.73 4.16 -16.67
CA GLU A 103 27.36 5.12 -15.63
C GLU A 103 25.84 5.25 -15.58
N THR A 104 25.32 5.38 -14.39
CA THR A 104 23.90 5.62 -14.11
C THR A 104 23.77 6.73 -13.06
N ALA A 105 22.57 7.11 -12.69
CA ALA A 105 22.36 8.10 -11.64
C ALA A 105 22.98 7.69 -10.28
N VAL A 106 23.13 6.38 -10.02
CA VAL A 106 23.57 5.87 -8.70
C VAL A 106 24.75 4.93 -8.75
N SER A 107 25.18 4.47 -9.94
CA SER A 107 26.18 3.43 -10.09
C SER A 107 27.19 3.70 -11.17
N VAL A 108 28.39 3.15 -11.00
CA VAL A 108 29.41 3.09 -12.07
C VAL A 108 29.91 1.66 -12.16
N ALA A 109 29.64 1.00 -13.29
CA ALA A 109 30.19 -0.32 -13.61
C ALA A 109 31.42 -0.16 -14.47
N SER A 110 32.61 -0.51 -13.95
CA SER A 110 33.89 -0.47 -14.63
C SER A 110 34.30 -1.85 -15.07
N VAL A 111 34.75 -2.00 -16.33
CA VAL A 111 34.97 -3.30 -16.94
C VAL A 111 36.38 -3.51 -17.53
N LYS A 112 36.82 -4.74 -17.46
CA LYS A 112 38.13 -5.18 -18.05
C LYS A 112 37.96 -6.39 -18.97
N GLY A 113 37.28 -6.17 -20.13
CA GLY A 113 37.09 -7.23 -21.12
C GLY A 113 36.04 -8.24 -20.66
N THR A 114 34.77 -7.83 -20.69
CA THR A 114 33.66 -8.53 -20.03
C THR A 114 32.39 -8.42 -20.86
N GLN A 115 31.49 -9.40 -20.68
CA GLN A 115 30.13 -9.32 -21.16
C GLN A 115 29.20 -9.25 -19.97
N PHE A 116 28.30 -8.26 -19.94
CA PHE A 116 27.38 -8.06 -18.83
C PHE A 116 26.14 -7.24 -19.22
N TRP A 117 25.04 -7.47 -18.54
CA TRP A 117 23.85 -6.65 -18.61
C TRP A 117 23.90 -5.51 -17.60
N ALA A 118 23.49 -4.31 -18.04
CA ALA A 118 23.10 -3.20 -17.20
C ALA A 118 21.58 -2.98 -17.37
N VAL A 119 20.82 -3.15 -16.30
CA VAL A 119 19.37 -2.94 -16.23
C VAL A 119 19.12 -1.79 -15.27
N VAL A 120 18.77 -0.64 -15.82
CA VAL A 120 18.63 0.62 -15.09
C VAL A 120 17.16 1.05 -15.11
N ASN A 121 16.56 1.22 -13.96
CA ASN A 121 15.21 1.71 -13.87
C ASN A 121 15.18 3.21 -13.45
N ARG A 122 14.06 3.87 -13.71
CA ARG A 122 13.89 5.30 -13.39
C ARG A 122 13.83 5.59 -11.88
N MET A 123 13.75 4.56 -11.05
CA MET A 123 13.63 4.67 -9.59
C MET A 123 14.99 4.52 -8.87
N GLY A 124 16.11 4.42 -9.61
CA GLY A 124 17.45 4.30 -9.05
C GLY A 124 17.78 2.93 -8.46
N PHE A 125 17.21 1.87 -9.04
CA PHE A 125 17.57 0.48 -8.76
C PHE A 125 18.26 -0.08 -9.99
N ASP A 126 19.57 -0.20 -9.92
CA ASP A 126 20.37 -0.71 -11.01
C ASP A 126 20.74 -2.15 -10.75
N LYS A 127 20.43 -3.04 -11.69
CA LYS A 127 20.85 -4.44 -11.66
C LYS A 127 21.92 -4.66 -12.72
N PHE A 128 23.03 -5.28 -12.33
CA PHE A 128 24.10 -5.68 -13.24
C PHE A 128 24.23 -7.21 -13.20
N TYR A 129 24.21 -7.87 -14.35
CA TYR A 129 24.36 -9.33 -14.45
C TYR A 129 25.64 -9.65 -15.18
N GLY A 130 26.56 -10.39 -14.54
CA GLY A 130 27.81 -10.81 -15.13
C GLY A 130 27.64 -12.06 -16.01
N LEU A 131 28.07 -11.99 -17.27
CA LEU A 131 28.07 -13.12 -18.21
C LEU A 131 29.46 -13.69 -18.41
N GLU A 132 30.43 -12.82 -18.73
CA GLU A 132 31.85 -13.18 -18.91
C GLU A 132 32.77 -12.14 -18.26
N GLY A 133 33.89 -12.61 -17.68
CA GLY A 133 34.92 -11.75 -17.11
C GLY A 133 34.56 -11.20 -15.74
N GLN A 134 35.01 -10.01 -15.39
CA GLN A 134 34.79 -9.37 -14.10
C GLN A 134 34.42 -7.90 -14.27
N VAL A 135 33.36 -7.45 -13.63
CA VAL A 135 32.87 -6.08 -13.57
C VAL A 135 33.06 -5.57 -12.16
N GLU A 136 33.61 -4.39 -11.98
CA GLU A 136 33.59 -3.69 -10.69
C GLU A 136 32.42 -2.70 -10.69
N VAL A 137 31.42 -2.98 -9.86
CA VAL A 137 30.26 -2.11 -9.69
C VAL A 137 30.48 -1.24 -8.45
N PHE A 138 30.51 0.06 -8.64
CA PHE A 138 30.68 1.06 -7.60
C PHE A 138 29.35 1.81 -7.41
N ASN A 139 28.90 1.95 -6.18
CA ASN A 139 27.74 2.78 -5.86
C ASN A 139 28.21 4.19 -5.51
N SER A 140 27.75 5.20 -6.26
CA SER A 140 28.18 6.60 -6.15
C SER A 140 27.70 7.27 -4.84
N VAL A 141 26.67 6.72 -4.20
CA VAL A 141 26.08 7.28 -2.97
C VAL A 141 26.81 6.78 -1.73
N SER A 142 27.09 5.48 -1.63
CA SER A 142 27.79 4.89 -0.48
C SER A 142 29.31 4.88 -0.61
N GLY A 143 29.84 5.04 -1.81
CA GLY A 143 31.27 4.89 -2.08
C GLY A 143 31.78 3.45 -2.01
N GLN A 144 30.89 2.46 -1.92
CA GLN A 144 31.24 1.04 -1.87
C GLN A 144 31.31 0.44 -3.27
N SER A 145 32.18 -0.55 -3.44
CA SER A 145 32.26 -1.33 -4.67
C SER A 145 32.17 -2.83 -4.41
N VAL A 146 31.63 -3.56 -5.39
CA VAL A 146 31.52 -5.02 -5.39
C VAL A 146 32.01 -5.54 -6.73
N ALA A 147 32.78 -6.62 -6.69
CA ALA A 147 33.21 -7.34 -7.89
C ALA A 147 32.08 -8.29 -8.32
N LEU A 148 31.62 -8.15 -9.57
CA LEU A 148 30.60 -8.98 -10.20
C LEU A 148 31.26 -9.98 -11.14
N GLY A 149 31.12 -11.26 -10.85
CA GLY A 149 31.60 -12.38 -11.66
C GLY A 149 30.53 -12.98 -12.58
N PRO A 150 30.91 -13.96 -13.43
CA PRO A 150 29.95 -14.68 -14.26
C PRO A 150 28.92 -15.46 -13.44
N GLY A 151 27.63 -15.35 -13.81
CA GLY A 151 26.54 -15.99 -13.10
C GLY A 151 26.14 -15.31 -11.80
N GLU A 152 26.65 -14.10 -11.55
CA GLU A 152 26.27 -13.25 -10.41
C GLU A 152 25.44 -12.04 -10.87
N MET A 153 24.65 -11.50 -9.95
CA MET A 153 23.93 -10.25 -10.11
C MET A 153 24.33 -9.29 -8.99
N THR A 154 24.54 -8.03 -9.34
CA THR A 154 24.72 -6.95 -8.38
C THR A 154 23.54 -5.99 -8.47
N LEU A 155 22.86 -5.79 -7.34
CA LEU A 155 21.89 -4.74 -7.15
C LEU A 155 22.58 -3.53 -6.53
N SER A 156 22.46 -2.36 -7.15
CA SER A 156 22.93 -1.08 -6.65
C SER A 156 21.78 -0.09 -6.60
N THR A 157 21.61 0.61 -5.47
CA THR A 157 20.42 1.43 -5.21
C THR A 157 20.78 2.90 -4.96
N ALA A 158 19.81 3.78 -5.16
CA ALA A 158 19.91 5.20 -4.83
C ALA A 158 20.12 5.47 -3.32
N THR A 159 19.85 4.49 -2.48
CA THR A 159 20.12 4.57 -1.03
C THR A 159 21.56 4.20 -0.66
N GLY A 160 22.42 3.93 -1.64
CA GLY A 160 23.81 3.55 -1.42
C GLY A 160 24.03 2.06 -1.16
N GLN A 161 22.99 1.25 -1.24
CA GLN A 161 23.10 -0.19 -1.06
C GLN A 161 23.69 -0.85 -2.31
N ILE A 162 24.67 -1.74 -2.10
CA ILE A 162 25.24 -2.54 -3.18
C ILE A 162 25.38 -3.99 -2.70
N ILE A 163 24.68 -4.92 -3.35
CA ILE A 163 24.58 -6.34 -2.96
C ILE A 163 24.86 -7.19 -4.18
N SER A 164 25.75 -8.20 -4.02
CA SER A 164 25.95 -9.25 -5.02
C SER A 164 25.32 -10.55 -4.55
N SER A 165 24.66 -11.25 -5.48
CA SER A 165 24.03 -12.55 -5.29
C SER A 165 24.15 -13.38 -6.56
N PRO A 166 23.92 -14.71 -6.52
CA PRO A 166 23.76 -15.51 -7.74
C PRO A 166 22.65 -14.92 -8.62
N ALA A 167 22.91 -14.84 -9.92
CA ALA A 167 21.90 -14.36 -10.87
C ALA A 167 20.79 -15.38 -11.05
N ASP A 168 19.54 -14.94 -11.05
CA ASP A 168 18.42 -15.76 -11.49
C ASP A 168 18.32 -15.71 -13.00
N PRO A 169 18.44 -16.85 -13.71
CA PRO A 169 18.34 -16.87 -15.17
C PRO A 169 16.99 -16.38 -15.71
N GLU A 170 15.89 -16.49 -14.93
CA GLU A 170 14.56 -16.04 -15.34
C GLU A 170 14.40 -14.52 -15.23
N GLU A 171 15.20 -13.85 -14.38
CA GLU A 171 15.21 -12.39 -14.26
C GLU A 171 16.17 -11.69 -15.21
N MET A 172 17.11 -12.42 -15.79
CA MET A 172 18.11 -11.86 -16.70
C MET A 172 17.46 -11.61 -18.06
N PRO A 173 17.67 -10.42 -18.67
CA PRO A 173 17.15 -10.16 -20.02
C PRO A 173 17.75 -11.10 -21.06
N ASP A 174 16.95 -11.58 -22.00
CA ASP A 174 17.42 -12.37 -23.15
C ASP A 174 18.27 -11.53 -24.09
N ASP A 175 19.21 -12.17 -24.82
CA ASP A 175 20.00 -11.47 -25.86
C ASP A 175 19.05 -11.05 -26.99
N PRO A 176 18.89 -9.75 -27.27
CA PRO A 176 17.95 -9.29 -28.27
C PRO A 176 18.33 -9.69 -29.71
N GLU A 177 19.54 -10.22 -29.93
CA GLU A 177 19.95 -10.73 -31.22
C GLU A 177 19.46 -12.15 -31.49
N GLU A 178 19.23 -12.95 -30.43
CA GLU A 178 18.66 -14.30 -30.56
C GLU A 178 17.17 -14.23 -30.96
N GLU A 179 16.46 -13.15 -30.61
CA GLU A 179 15.07 -12.90 -31.05
C GLU A 179 15.01 -12.48 -32.56
N MET A 180 16.13 -12.33 -33.22
CA MET A 180 16.24 -11.85 -34.61
C MET A 180 16.76 -12.92 -35.57
N GLU A 181 16.78 -14.22 -35.20
CA GLU A 181 17.03 -15.24 -36.23
C GLU A 181 15.97 -15.10 -37.34
N PRO A 182 16.38 -15.07 -38.62
CA PRO A 182 15.44 -14.84 -39.71
C PRO A 182 14.39 -15.94 -39.70
N GLU A 183 13.10 -15.55 -39.78
CA GLU A 183 12.07 -16.44 -40.32
C GLU A 183 12.64 -16.94 -41.63
N GLU A 184 12.87 -18.27 -41.75
CA GLU A 184 13.27 -18.90 -43.02
C GLU A 184 12.29 -18.39 -44.08
N GLU A 185 12.86 -17.79 -45.15
CA GLU A 185 12.06 -17.42 -46.33
C GLU A 185 11.33 -18.69 -46.78
N PRO A 186 9.98 -18.66 -46.95
CA PRO A 186 9.28 -19.83 -47.42
C PRO A 186 9.87 -20.25 -48.77
N GLU A 187 10.29 -21.52 -48.88
CA GLU A 187 10.69 -22.12 -50.15
C GLU A 187 9.56 -21.90 -51.18
N PRO A 188 9.87 -21.61 -52.43
CA PRO A 188 8.86 -21.33 -53.44
C PRO A 188 7.92 -22.54 -53.58
N GLU A 189 6.65 -22.26 -53.42
CA GLU A 189 5.57 -23.25 -53.58
C GLU A 189 5.69 -23.93 -54.95
N GLU A 190 5.89 -25.26 -54.98
CA GLU A 190 5.67 -26.07 -56.13
C GLU A 190 4.17 -26.09 -56.47
N GLU A 191 3.84 -25.92 -57.76
CA GLU A 191 2.45 -25.89 -58.25
C GLU A 191 1.74 -27.21 -57.96
N PRO A 192 0.46 -27.21 -57.56
CA PRO A 192 -0.28 -28.42 -57.16
C PRO A 192 -0.67 -29.26 -58.39
N GLU A 193 -0.34 -30.56 -58.34
CA GLU A 193 -0.95 -31.57 -59.21
C GLU A 193 -2.40 -31.80 -58.79
N PRO A 194 -3.29 -32.24 -59.74
CA PRO A 194 -4.76 -32.18 -59.55
C PRO A 194 -5.30 -33.26 -58.64
N GLN A 195 -6.29 -32.84 -57.88
CA GLN A 195 -7.09 -33.62 -56.92
C GLN A 195 -7.89 -34.75 -57.56
N GLU A 196 -7.84 -35.94 -57.00
CA GLU A 196 -8.90 -36.92 -57.09
C GLU A 196 -9.84 -36.75 -55.83
N GLU A 197 -11.15 -36.76 -56.09
CA GLU A 197 -12.22 -36.59 -55.12
C GLU A 197 -12.45 -37.82 -54.23
N PRO A 198 -13.15 -37.69 -53.11
CA PRO A 198 -13.09 -38.61 -51.99
C PRO A 198 -14.19 -39.70 -52.05
N GLU A 199 -13.87 -40.88 -51.60
CA GLU A 199 -14.89 -41.85 -51.15
C GLU A 199 -15.18 -41.70 -49.66
N ILE A 200 -16.48 -41.58 -49.40
CA ILE A 200 -17.11 -41.55 -48.08
C ILE A 200 -17.37 -43.02 -47.69
N GLU A 201 -16.92 -43.46 -46.55
CA GLU A 201 -17.58 -44.56 -45.85
C GLU A 201 -17.71 -44.31 -44.33
N GLU A 202 -18.85 -44.78 -43.86
CA GLU A 202 -19.62 -44.47 -42.67
C GLU A 202 -19.04 -45.05 -41.37
N GLU A 203 -19.38 -44.35 -40.31
CA GLU A 203 -19.66 -44.74 -38.93
C GLU A 203 -19.43 -46.20 -38.51
N GLU A 204 -18.78 -46.41 -37.38
CA GLU A 204 -19.30 -47.31 -36.37
C GLU A 204 -18.93 -46.89 -34.94
N PHE A 205 -19.90 -47.09 -34.10
CA PHE A 205 -20.15 -46.69 -32.72
C PHE A 205 -19.52 -47.66 -31.72
N PHE A 206 -19.14 -47.11 -30.55
CA PHE A 206 -19.07 -47.70 -29.21
C PHE A 206 -18.41 -49.09 -28.99
N GLU A 207 -17.52 -49.09 -27.96
CA GLU A 207 -17.79 -49.89 -26.76
C GLU A 207 -16.86 -49.49 -25.58
N GLU A 208 -17.50 -49.33 -24.44
CA GLU A 208 -17.03 -49.21 -23.09
C GLU A 208 -16.37 -50.52 -22.64
N GLU A 209 -15.14 -50.49 -22.09
CA GLU A 209 -14.69 -51.62 -21.27
C GLU A 209 -14.18 -51.13 -19.90
N THR A 210 -14.80 -51.68 -18.89
CA THR A 210 -14.53 -51.60 -17.46
C THR A 210 -13.30 -52.40 -17.04
N PRO A 211 -12.73 -52.18 -15.86
CA PRO A 211 -11.38 -52.59 -15.47
C PRO A 211 -11.35 -54.03 -15.00
N GLU A 212 -10.31 -54.77 -15.37
CA GLU A 212 -9.96 -56.08 -14.86
C GLU A 212 -9.15 -56.03 -13.55
N GLU A 213 -9.47 -56.99 -12.73
CA GLU A 213 -9.05 -57.26 -11.37
C GLU A 213 -7.55 -57.59 -11.25
N VAL A 214 -7.00 -57.26 -10.08
CA VAL A 214 -5.67 -57.63 -9.58
C VAL A 214 -5.72 -59.04 -9.00
N PRO A 215 -4.77 -59.95 -9.26
CA PRO A 215 -4.62 -61.18 -8.48
C PRO A 215 -3.74 -60.98 -7.25
N GLU A 216 -4.23 -61.40 -6.11
CA GLU A 216 -3.48 -61.71 -4.91
C GLU A 216 -2.56 -62.93 -5.14
N GLU A 217 -1.34 -62.87 -4.57
CA GLU A 217 -0.50 -63.98 -4.11
C GLU A 217 0.87 -63.38 -3.74
N GLU A 218 1.58 -63.67 -2.74
CA GLU A 218 1.64 -64.74 -1.70
C GLU A 218 2.48 -64.24 -0.53
N ILE A 219 2.14 -64.70 0.66
CA ILE A 219 2.82 -64.53 1.89
C ILE A 219 4.05 -65.48 1.91
N LEU A 220 5.23 -64.97 2.14
CA LEU A 220 6.39 -65.76 2.63
C LEU A 220 7.05 -65.12 3.83
N ASP A 221 6.97 -65.89 4.85
CA ASP A 221 7.68 -66.08 6.10
C ASP A 221 8.77 -65.08 6.59
N GLU A 222 8.64 -64.87 7.88
CA GLU A 222 9.50 -64.23 8.86
C GLU A 222 10.96 -64.67 8.80
N GLU A 223 11.88 -63.74 8.75
CA GLU A 223 13.21 -63.87 9.40
C GLU A 223 13.37 -62.73 10.44
N GLU A 224 13.58 -63.16 11.67
CA GLU A 224 13.90 -62.32 12.83
C GLU A 224 15.17 -61.52 12.58
N ALA A 225 15.04 -60.17 12.64
CA ALA A 225 16.16 -59.26 12.78
C ALA A 225 16.22 -58.69 14.23
N PRO A 226 17.41 -58.44 14.77
CA PRO A 226 17.63 -58.27 16.21
C PRO A 226 17.05 -56.94 16.73
N GLU A 227 16.59 -56.96 17.98
CA GLU A 227 16.12 -55.82 18.78
C GLU A 227 17.10 -54.65 18.72
N GLU A 228 16.76 -53.60 18.00
CA GLU A 228 17.33 -52.28 18.19
C GLU A 228 16.71 -51.64 19.43
N VAL A 229 17.55 -51.27 20.36
CA VAL A 229 17.28 -50.43 21.53
C VAL A 229 16.62 -49.11 21.04
N PRO A 230 15.52 -48.64 21.61
CA PRO A 230 14.91 -47.38 21.19
C PRO A 230 15.93 -46.24 21.43
N GLY A 231 16.46 -45.74 20.34
CA GLY A 231 17.19 -44.47 20.32
C GLY A 231 16.26 -43.39 20.83
N LYS A 232 16.73 -42.60 21.80
CA LYS A 232 16.10 -41.35 22.22
C LYS A 232 15.68 -40.60 20.97
N ALA A 233 14.39 -40.31 20.89
CA ALA A 233 13.90 -39.30 19.98
C ALA A 233 14.76 -38.04 20.18
N ALA A 234 15.33 -37.53 19.11
CA ALA A 234 15.95 -36.23 19.14
C ALA A 234 14.87 -35.25 19.65
N ASP A 235 15.17 -34.60 20.77
CA ASP A 235 14.33 -33.53 21.29
C ASP A 235 14.10 -32.53 20.12
N GLU A 236 12.88 -32.39 19.68
CA GLU A 236 12.48 -31.21 18.90
C GLU A 236 12.94 -29.99 19.72
N PRO A 237 13.63 -29.01 19.13
CA PRO A 237 14.05 -27.86 19.88
C PRO A 237 12.79 -27.22 20.47
N GLU A 238 12.70 -27.12 21.80
CA GLU A 238 11.68 -26.35 22.47
C GLU A 238 11.65 -24.96 21.82
N PRO A 239 10.47 -24.41 21.48
CA PRO A 239 10.37 -23.08 20.93
C PRO A 239 11.11 -22.11 21.86
N GLU A 240 12.04 -21.35 21.31
CA GLU A 240 12.81 -20.38 22.08
C GLU A 240 11.81 -19.44 22.80
N PRO A 241 11.99 -19.16 24.09
CA PRO A 241 11.11 -18.21 24.78
C PRO A 241 11.18 -16.85 24.06
N PRO A 242 10.04 -16.17 23.89
CA PRO A 242 9.99 -14.91 23.16
C PRO A 242 11.02 -13.93 23.74
N LYS A 243 11.87 -13.40 22.88
CA LYS A 243 12.93 -12.47 23.29
C LYS A 243 12.27 -11.26 23.97
N PRO A 244 12.76 -10.82 25.15
CA PRO A 244 12.16 -9.70 25.88
C PRO A 244 12.40 -8.34 25.18
N PHE A 245 13.27 -8.30 24.18
CA PHE A 245 13.61 -7.13 23.39
C PHE A 245 13.80 -7.54 21.94
N ASN A 246 13.20 -6.77 21.05
CA ASN A 246 13.42 -6.83 19.60
C ASN A 246 13.66 -5.42 19.09
N MET A 247 14.50 -5.22 18.07
CA MET A 247 14.75 -3.94 17.45
C MET A 247 14.71 -4.07 15.94
N GLY A 248 13.76 -3.38 15.32
CA GLY A 248 13.69 -3.21 13.87
C GLY A 248 14.40 -1.90 13.45
N LEU A 249 15.19 -1.97 12.38
CA LEU A 249 15.70 -0.81 11.66
C LEU A 249 15.14 -0.88 10.25
N GLY A 250 14.42 0.15 9.83
CA GLY A 250 13.87 0.30 8.49
C GLY A 250 14.61 1.39 7.73
N ILE A 251 15.02 1.10 6.49
CA ILE A 251 15.59 2.08 5.56
C ILE A 251 14.85 1.93 4.24
N GLY A 252 14.28 3.00 3.73
CA GLY A 252 13.48 2.92 2.52
C GLY A 252 13.02 4.26 2.00
N SER A 253 11.88 4.27 1.32
CA SER A 253 11.22 5.48 0.85
C SER A 253 9.72 5.42 1.14
N ALA A 254 9.13 6.58 1.37
CA ALA A 254 7.69 6.76 1.55
C ALA A 254 7.21 7.93 0.69
N THR A 255 6.08 7.77 0.04
CA THR A 255 5.39 8.88 -0.61
C THR A 255 4.32 9.40 0.34
N ILE A 256 4.48 10.65 0.79
CA ILE A 256 3.58 11.32 1.73
C ILE A 256 3.05 12.57 1.03
N ASP A 257 1.75 12.72 0.92
CA ASP A 257 1.08 13.85 0.26
C ASP A 257 1.63 14.15 -1.16
N GLY A 258 1.97 13.07 -1.89
CA GLY A 258 2.54 13.15 -3.24
C GLY A 258 4.04 13.46 -3.31
N VAL A 259 4.70 13.71 -2.18
CA VAL A 259 6.14 13.96 -2.09
C VAL A 259 6.88 12.68 -1.70
N LEU A 260 7.97 12.37 -2.40
CA LEU A 260 8.83 11.24 -2.10
C LEU A 260 9.90 11.61 -1.06
N TYR A 261 9.90 10.90 0.07
CA TYR A 261 10.89 11.04 1.14
C TYR A 261 11.74 9.77 1.25
N ASN A 262 13.01 9.92 1.60
CA ASN A 262 13.83 8.84 2.13
C ASN A 262 13.47 8.62 3.59
N GLN A 263 13.24 7.37 3.98
CA GLN A 263 12.79 6.97 5.32
C GLN A 263 13.92 6.27 6.08
N LEU A 264 14.16 6.69 7.31
CA LEU A 264 14.97 5.96 8.29
C LEU A 264 14.11 5.73 9.54
N ALA A 265 13.79 4.47 9.84
CA ALA A 265 12.92 4.10 10.94
C ALA A 265 13.64 3.19 11.95
N LEU A 266 13.55 3.50 13.23
CA LEU A 266 14.02 2.66 14.32
C LEU A 266 12.82 2.19 15.14
N ARG A 267 12.61 0.85 15.23
CA ARG A 267 11.42 0.24 15.85
C ARG A 267 11.79 -0.72 16.97
N PRO A 268 12.19 -0.24 18.16
CA PRO A 268 12.40 -1.09 19.31
C PRO A 268 11.07 -1.58 19.90
N GLU A 269 11.02 -2.87 20.21
CA GLU A 269 9.89 -3.51 20.89
C GLU A 269 10.36 -4.19 22.18
N PHE A 270 9.67 -3.90 23.28
CA PHE A 270 9.94 -4.44 24.60
C PHE A 270 8.75 -5.27 25.09
N LYS A 271 9.00 -6.53 25.49
CA LYS A 271 7.99 -7.43 26.06
C LYS A 271 8.45 -7.88 27.45
N ILE A 272 7.80 -7.37 28.50
CA ILE A 272 8.11 -7.67 29.91
C ILE A 272 6.86 -8.20 30.60
N GLY A 273 6.71 -9.51 30.67
CA GLY A 273 5.51 -10.15 31.21
C GLY A 273 4.27 -9.76 30.40
N LYS A 274 3.29 -9.12 31.04
CA LYS A 274 2.06 -8.63 30.36
C LYS A 274 2.24 -7.27 29.69
N LEU A 275 3.35 -6.57 29.92
CA LEU A 275 3.63 -5.27 29.35
C LEU A 275 4.33 -5.45 27.99
N GLY A 276 3.78 -4.83 26.93
CA GLY A 276 4.39 -4.65 25.63
C GLY A 276 4.52 -3.17 25.30
N ILE A 277 5.65 -2.73 24.78
CA ILE A 277 5.92 -1.37 24.33
C ILE A 277 6.58 -1.47 22.97
N GLY A 278 5.99 -0.89 21.95
CA GLY A 278 6.58 -0.69 20.64
C GLY A 278 6.79 0.80 20.38
N LEU A 279 7.96 1.17 19.87
CA LEU A 279 8.24 2.52 19.41
C LEU A 279 8.41 2.54 17.89
N ASP A 280 8.19 3.70 17.27
CA ASP A 280 8.44 3.95 15.87
C ASP A 280 9.09 5.34 15.72
N LEU A 281 10.40 5.35 15.67
CA LEU A 281 11.22 6.55 15.56
C LEU A 281 11.61 6.72 14.10
N VAL A 282 10.86 7.54 13.36
CA VAL A 282 11.04 7.71 11.91
C VAL A 282 11.55 9.10 11.60
N LEU A 283 12.48 9.18 10.65
CA LEU A 283 12.93 10.41 9.99
C LEU A 283 12.57 10.29 8.50
N TYR A 284 11.87 11.28 7.99
CA TYR A 284 11.61 11.45 6.56
C TYR A 284 12.50 12.57 6.03
N ILE A 285 13.26 12.27 4.98
CA ILE A 285 14.26 13.18 4.42
C ILE A 285 13.93 13.40 2.95
N ASP A 286 13.70 14.64 2.55
CA ASP A 286 13.40 14.97 1.15
C ASP A 286 14.63 14.83 0.24
N ASN A 287 14.45 14.99 -1.07
CA ASN A 287 15.53 14.90 -2.05
C ASN A 287 16.56 16.04 -1.92
N ALA A 288 16.27 17.11 -1.19
CA ALA A 288 17.18 18.21 -0.90
C ALA A 288 17.99 17.98 0.40
N GLY A 289 17.68 16.90 1.14
CA GLY A 289 18.33 16.55 2.40
C GLY A 289 17.69 17.18 3.64
N ASN A 290 16.51 17.81 3.51
CA ASN A 290 15.81 18.40 4.66
C ASN A 290 14.97 17.30 5.34
N ILE A 291 14.99 17.33 6.67
CA ILE A 291 14.12 16.47 7.49
C ILE A 291 12.73 17.09 7.49
N ARG A 292 11.69 16.29 7.21
CA ARG A 292 10.31 16.66 7.40
C ARG A 292 10.09 16.94 8.89
N LYS A 293 9.56 18.10 9.22
CA LYS A 293 9.48 18.58 10.61
C LYS A 293 8.24 18.09 11.33
N ASP A 294 7.15 17.90 10.62
CA ASP A 294 5.83 17.54 11.13
C ASP A 294 5.82 16.34 12.11
N GLU A 295 6.86 15.53 12.13
CA GLU A 295 7.01 14.45 13.10
C GLU A 295 7.84 14.81 14.34
N TRP A 296 8.43 16.03 14.44
CA TRP A 296 9.44 16.34 15.47
C TRP A 296 9.39 17.76 16.02
N ASP A 297 8.44 18.61 15.62
CA ASP A 297 8.41 20.03 15.96
C ASP A 297 7.51 20.37 17.15
N GLU A 298 6.59 19.46 17.52
CA GLU A 298 5.69 19.65 18.64
C GLU A 298 5.92 18.68 19.82
N GLY A 299 5.52 19.12 21.02
CA GLY A 299 5.56 18.25 22.22
C GLY A 299 4.64 17.01 22.12
N SER A 300 3.56 17.12 21.38
CA SER A 300 2.61 16.06 21.05
C SER A 300 3.22 14.94 20.23
N ASP A 301 4.23 15.22 19.41
CA ASP A 301 4.90 14.26 18.53
C ASP A 301 5.65 13.19 19.30
N PHE A 302 6.08 13.47 20.51
CA PHE A 302 6.67 12.44 21.38
C PHE A 302 5.67 11.32 21.71
N ILE A 303 4.38 11.61 21.74
CA ILE A 303 3.33 10.59 21.94
C ILE A 303 3.21 9.73 20.69
N ASP A 304 3.40 10.30 19.51
CA ASP A 304 3.34 9.60 18.22
C ASP A 304 4.50 8.61 18.03
N LYS A 305 5.61 8.77 18.79
CA LYS A 305 6.70 7.79 18.73
C LYS A 305 6.35 6.45 19.36
N PHE A 306 5.28 6.39 20.14
CA PHE A 306 4.77 5.11 20.63
C PHE A 306 3.89 4.46 19.56
N LEU A 307 4.40 3.38 18.95
CA LEU A 307 3.58 2.54 18.08
C LEU A 307 2.46 1.91 18.91
N TYR A 308 2.81 1.38 20.08
CA TYR A 308 1.83 0.97 21.08
C TYR A 308 2.45 0.84 22.48
N VAL A 309 1.58 0.98 23.48
CA VAL A 309 1.80 0.52 24.85
C VAL A 309 0.64 -0.39 25.21
N ARG A 310 0.92 -1.65 25.57
CA ARG A 310 -0.08 -2.65 25.89
C ARG A 310 0.18 -3.27 27.24
N TRP A 311 -0.88 -3.44 28.03
CA TRP A 311 -0.89 -4.26 29.22
C TRP A 311 -1.95 -5.35 29.08
N ALA A 312 -1.54 -6.61 29.12
CA ALA A 312 -2.38 -7.80 29.03
C ALA A 312 -3.13 -7.94 27.67
N GLU A 313 -4.01 -8.93 27.55
CA GLU A 313 -4.78 -9.25 26.34
C GLU A 313 -6.28 -9.11 26.63
N LYS A 314 -7.13 -9.01 25.59
CA LYS A 314 -8.60 -8.90 25.73
C LYS A 314 -9.26 -10.03 26.54
N SER A 315 -8.62 -11.20 26.62
CA SER A 315 -9.05 -12.35 27.44
C SER A 315 -8.75 -12.20 28.92
N ASP A 316 -7.84 -11.29 29.30
CA ASP A 316 -7.51 -11.04 30.69
C ASP A 316 -8.61 -10.26 31.42
N PRO A 317 -8.70 -10.36 32.75
CA PRO A 317 -9.67 -9.59 33.54
C PRO A 317 -9.59 -8.08 33.37
N PHE A 318 -8.40 -7.55 33.10
CA PHE A 318 -8.14 -6.15 32.76
C PHE A 318 -7.04 -6.08 31.70
N TRP A 319 -7.28 -5.29 30.69
CA TRP A 319 -6.34 -5.05 29.62
C TRP A 319 -6.43 -3.62 29.11
N VAL A 320 -5.34 -3.12 28.53
CA VAL A 320 -5.28 -1.80 27.90
C VAL A 320 -4.28 -1.80 26.76
N LYS A 321 -4.62 -1.13 25.68
CA LYS A 321 -3.73 -0.82 24.56
C LYS A 321 -3.89 0.67 24.21
N VAL A 322 -2.76 1.37 24.14
CA VAL A 322 -2.64 2.76 23.68
C VAL A 322 -1.74 2.78 22.47
N GLY A 323 -2.05 3.59 21.45
CA GLY A 323 -1.27 3.71 20.21
C GLY A 323 -2.04 3.26 18.98
N SER A 324 -1.40 2.48 18.12
CA SER A 324 -2.03 1.90 16.93
C SER A 324 -3.11 0.91 17.29
N LEU A 325 -4.30 1.09 16.73
CA LEU A 325 -5.46 0.23 16.92
C LEU A 325 -5.89 -0.34 15.56
N GLU A 326 -6.04 -1.65 15.51
CA GLU A 326 -6.48 -2.37 14.31
C GLU A 326 -7.55 -3.39 14.67
N GLY A 327 -8.55 -3.53 13.81
CA GLY A 327 -9.60 -4.54 13.95
C GLY A 327 -10.55 -4.34 15.14
N VAL A 328 -10.70 -3.11 15.65
CA VAL A 328 -11.57 -2.84 16.80
C VAL A 328 -13.04 -3.03 16.42
N THR A 329 -13.73 -3.91 17.15
CA THR A 329 -15.14 -4.22 16.95
C THR A 329 -15.86 -4.19 18.30
N LEU A 330 -16.97 -3.48 18.38
CA LEU A 330 -17.85 -3.47 19.56
C LEU A 330 -19.13 -4.26 19.29
N GLY A 331 -19.53 -5.09 20.24
CA GLY A 331 -20.72 -5.93 20.11
C GLY A 331 -20.60 -6.98 19.01
N TYR A 332 -21.66 -7.11 18.25
CA TYR A 332 -21.66 -7.96 17.06
C TYR A 332 -21.27 -7.18 15.80
N GLY A 333 -20.90 -5.91 15.94
CA GLY A 333 -20.32 -5.10 14.88
C GLY A 333 -21.33 -4.37 14.01
N GLY A 334 -22.55 -4.16 14.50
CA GLY A 334 -23.56 -3.41 13.77
C GLY A 334 -23.24 -1.93 13.63
N LEU A 335 -22.55 -1.32 14.61
CA LEU A 335 -22.09 0.08 14.55
C LEU A 335 -20.61 0.20 14.19
N LEU A 336 -19.73 -0.36 15.05
CA LEU A 336 -18.28 -0.29 14.91
C LEU A 336 -17.75 -1.69 14.64
N ASN A 337 -17.10 -1.86 13.47
CA ASN A 337 -16.59 -3.16 13.05
C ASN A 337 -15.27 -3.04 12.29
N GLY A 338 -14.25 -3.69 12.84
CA GLY A 338 -12.95 -3.78 12.18
C GLY A 338 -12.19 -2.45 12.07
N TYR A 339 -12.55 -1.45 12.86
CA TYR A 339 -11.96 -0.11 12.80
C TYR A 339 -10.45 -0.14 12.98
N SER A 340 -9.75 0.69 12.19
CA SER A 340 -8.30 0.91 12.28
C SER A 340 -7.99 2.41 12.25
N ASN A 341 -7.16 2.88 13.17
CA ASN A 341 -6.65 4.25 13.14
C ASN A 341 -5.35 4.40 12.34
N MET A 342 -4.94 3.34 11.63
CA MET A 342 -3.70 3.28 10.87
C MET A 342 -3.90 3.45 9.36
N MET A 343 -5.13 3.73 8.90
CA MET A 343 -5.43 3.76 7.46
C MET A 343 -4.81 4.95 6.73
N GLU A 344 -4.54 6.05 7.43
CA GLU A 344 -3.88 7.23 6.87
C GLU A 344 -2.39 7.33 7.23
N PHE A 345 -1.88 6.34 7.98
CA PHE A 345 -0.44 6.27 8.27
C PHE A 345 0.37 6.04 6.95
N PRO A 346 1.52 6.69 6.69
CA PRO A 346 2.23 7.60 7.60
C PRO A 346 1.82 9.07 7.53
N SER A 347 0.96 9.49 6.60
CA SER A 347 0.58 10.91 6.42
C SER A 347 -0.06 11.51 7.67
N ILE A 348 -0.92 10.73 8.35
CA ILE A 348 -1.55 11.13 9.62
C ILE A 348 -1.32 10.03 10.65
N ARG A 349 -0.73 10.40 11.79
CA ARG A 349 -0.56 9.52 12.95
C ARG A 349 -1.65 9.74 13.96
N ARG A 350 -2.32 8.65 14.36
CA ARG A 350 -3.31 8.66 15.44
C ARG A 350 -2.89 7.76 16.59
N VAL A 351 -3.05 8.25 17.80
CA VAL A 351 -2.79 7.51 19.04
C VAL A 351 -4.12 7.18 19.69
N GLY A 352 -4.57 5.96 19.52
CA GLY A 352 -5.83 5.48 20.07
C GLY A 352 -5.71 4.90 21.48
N LEU A 353 -6.85 4.65 22.12
CA LEU A 353 -6.99 3.92 23.36
C LEU A 353 -8.03 2.82 23.18
N ASN A 354 -7.69 1.58 23.54
CA ASN A 354 -8.66 0.51 23.70
C ASN A 354 -8.39 -0.24 25.00
N THR A 355 -9.38 -0.29 25.90
CA THR A 355 -9.24 -0.89 27.23
C THR A 355 -10.51 -1.60 27.63
N GLY A 356 -10.38 -2.64 28.42
CA GLY A 356 -11.52 -3.41 28.90
C GLY A 356 -11.30 -4.07 30.23
N LEU A 357 -12.45 -4.45 30.80
CA LEU A 357 -12.55 -5.06 32.11
C LEU A 357 -13.55 -6.21 32.07
N ASN A 358 -13.17 -7.39 32.57
CA ASN A 358 -14.02 -8.57 32.69
C ASN A 358 -14.03 -9.05 34.14
N ILE A 359 -15.11 -8.81 34.87
CA ILE A 359 -15.26 -9.17 36.29
C ILE A 359 -16.53 -10.01 36.49
N GLY A 360 -16.35 -11.30 36.69
CA GLY A 360 -17.44 -12.24 36.87
C GLY A 360 -18.43 -12.18 35.70
N PRO A 361 -19.73 -11.87 35.93
CA PRO A 361 -20.71 -11.81 34.84
C PRO A 361 -20.68 -10.50 34.03
N MET A 362 -19.91 -9.50 34.45
CA MET A 362 -19.84 -8.18 33.83
C MET A 362 -18.61 -8.00 32.98
N GLY A 363 -18.81 -7.42 31.82
CA GLY A 363 -17.73 -6.96 30.93
C GLY A 363 -17.91 -5.50 30.52
N GLY A 364 -16.82 -4.81 30.30
CA GLY A 364 -16.82 -3.44 29.79
C GLY A 364 -15.66 -3.19 28.87
N GLU A 365 -15.86 -2.35 27.85
CA GLU A 365 -14.82 -1.93 26.90
C GLU A 365 -14.99 -0.44 26.58
N ILE A 366 -13.87 0.26 26.53
CA ILE A 366 -13.78 1.67 26.13
C ILE A 366 -12.82 1.75 24.95
N PHE A 367 -13.22 2.46 23.93
CA PHE A 367 -12.46 2.71 22.72
C PHE A 367 -12.42 4.21 22.43
N MET A 368 -11.26 4.70 21.99
CA MET A 368 -11.03 6.06 21.49
C MET A 368 -10.09 5.98 20.30
N ALA A 369 -10.46 6.58 19.18
CA ALA A 369 -9.70 6.49 17.93
C ALA A 369 -8.38 7.27 17.97
N ASN A 370 -8.42 8.50 18.52
CA ASN A 370 -7.25 9.37 18.64
C ASN A 370 -7.37 10.24 19.90
N VAL A 371 -6.37 10.20 20.75
CA VAL A 371 -6.32 11.00 21.97
C VAL A 371 -6.11 12.48 21.66
N LYS A 372 -5.34 12.80 20.63
CA LYS A 372 -5.04 14.18 20.19
C LYS A 372 -6.32 14.92 19.75
N ASP A 373 -7.18 14.29 18.94
CA ASP A 373 -8.43 14.91 18.45
C ASP A 373 -9.35 15.35 19.57
N PHE A 374 -9.18 14.83 20.79
CA PHE A 374 -10.00 15.23 21.92
C PHE A 374 -9.80 16.71 22.29
N SER A 375 -8.59 17.21 22.16
CA SER A 375 -8.26 18.63 22.35
C SER A 375 -8.67 19.51 21.16
N ARG A 376 -8.75 18.91 19.94
CA ARG A 376 -9.10 19.58 18.66
C ARG A 376 -10.60 19.57 18.35
N GLY A 377 -11.46 19.35 19.31
CA GLY A 377 -12.91 19.40 19.16
C GLY A 377 -13.62 18.07 19.20
N GLY A 378 -12.92 16.93 19.15
CA GLY A 378 -13.51 15.62 19.37
C GLY A 378 -12.93 14.49 18.54
N THR A 379 -13.15 13.27 18.99
CA THR A 379 -12.67 12.02 18.39
C THR A 379 -13.80 11.01 18.28
N LEU A 380 -13.58 9.92 17.57
CA LEU A 380 -14.46 8.75 17.59
C LEU A 380 -14.28 7.98 18.91
N LEU A 381 -15.35 7.83 19.65
CA LEU A 381 -15.44 7.13 20.94
C LEU A 381 -16.38 5.93 20.85
N GLY A 382 -16.07 4.86 21.59
CA GLY A 382 -16.92 3.71 21.76
C GLY A 382 -16.94 3.25 23.21
N LEU A 383 -18.13 2.90 23.69
CA LEU A 383 -18.35 2.32 25.01
C LEU A 383 -19.18 1.06 24.89
N ARG A 384 -18.78 -0.01 25.56
CA ARG A 384 -19.53 -1.26 25.66
C ARG A 384 -19.67 -1.70 27.11
N GLY A 385 -20.86 -2.16 27.46
CA GLY A 385 -21.12 -2.87 28.70
C GLY A 385 -21.83 -4.20 28.42
N THR A 386 -21.48 -5.27 29.13
CA THR A 386 -22.10 -6.58 29.00
C THR A 386 -22.42 -7.19 30.35
N TYR A 387 -23.48 -8.00 30.40
CA TYR A 387 -23.85 -8.78 31.55
C TYR A 387 -24.32 -10.17 31.14
N THR A 388 -23.71 -11.22 31.67
CA THR A 388 -24.15 -12.61 31.49
C THR A 388 -25.02 -13.04 32.62
N VAL A 389 -26.25 -13.48 32.35
CA VAL A 389 -27.30 -13.69 33.33
C VAL A 389 -26.90 -14.75 34.38
N SER A 390 -26.44 -15.92 33.96
CA SER A 390 -25.89 -16.95 34.84
C SER A 390 -25.16 -18.04 34.05
N GLU A 391 -24.39 -18.86 34.75
CA GLU A 391 -23.70 -20.01 34.14
C GLU A 391 -24.69 -21.06 33.59
N ASN A 392 -25.83 -21.27 34.27
CA ASN A 392 -26.84 -22.23 33.83
C ASN A 392 -27.74 -21.70 32.70
N PHE A 393 -27.82 -20.39 32.56
CA PHE A 393 -28.51 -19.72 31.45
C PHE A 393 -27.61 -18.57 30.94
N PRO A 394 -26.66 -18.91 30.06
CA PRO A 394 -25.57 -18.01 29.68
C PRO A 394 -26.02 -16.97 28.64
N LEU A 395 -27.19 -16.38 28.81
CA LEU A 395 -27.65 -15.25 28.02
C LEU A 395 -26.79 -14.02 28.37
N THR A 396 -26.11 -13.48 27.40
CA THR A 396 -25.35 -12.22 27.51
C THR A 396 -26.18 -11.09 26.92
N VAL A 397 -26.34 -10.04 27.70
CA VAL A 397 -26.99 -8.78 27.31
C VAL A 397 -25.86 -7.75 27.12
N GLY A 398 -25.85 -7.04 26.01
CA GLY A 398 -24.87 -6.00 25.69
C GLY A 398 -25.53 -4.67 25.37
N ILE A 399 -24.84 -3.59 25.71
CA ILE A 399 -25.17 -2.24 25.29
C ILE A 399 -23.91 -1.60 24.73
N ASN A 400 -24.04 -0.87 23.61
CA ASN A 400 -22.94 -0.16 22.97
C ASN A 400 -23.38 1.28 22.70
N PHE A 401 -22.44 2.19 22.84
CA PHE A 401 -22.56 3.56 22.40
C PHE A 401 -21.30 3.91 21.58
N VAL A 402 -21.47 4.41 20.36
CA VAL A 402 -20.38 4.87 19.51
C VAL A 402 -20.71 6.27 19.06
N THR A 403 -19.78 7.19 19.19
CA THR A 403 -19.96 8.57 18.73
C THR A 403 -18.68 9.14 18.18
N ASP A 404 -18.76 9.70 16.99
CA ASP A 404 -17.80 10.68 16.53
C ASP A 404 -18.26 12.05 17.00
N ILE A 405 -17.53 12.65 17.92
CA ILE A 405 -17.89 13.91 18.55
C ILE A 405 -17.83 15.05 17.54
N ASN A 406 -16.85 15.03 16.65
CA ASN A 406 -16.68 16.01 15.59
C ASN A 406 -16.03 15.36 14.35
N GLN A 407 -16.83 15.08 13.32
CA GLN A 407 -16.31 14.51 12.06
C GLN A 407 -15.30 15.45 11.40
N PHE A 408 -15.38 16.76 11.59
CA PHE A 408 -14.47 17.73 11.00
C PHE A 408 -13.04 17.60 11.49
N SER A 409 -12.79 17.04 12.68
CA SER A 409 -11.43 16.75 13.14
C SER A 409 -10.69 15.67 12.32
N GLY A 410 -11.35 15.11 11.29
CA GLY A 410 -10.69 14.30 10.26
C GLY A 410 -10.02 15.12 9.15
N LEU A 411 -10.29 16.43 9.04
CA LEU A 411 -9.57 17.29 8.12
C LEU A 411 -8.12 17.47 8.61
N LYS A 412 -7.19 17.49 7.65
CA LYS A 412 -5.78 17.76 7.96
C LYS A 412 -5.62 19.21 8.38
N ASP A 413 -4.85 19.44 9.46
CA ASP A 413 -4.55 20.70 10.07
C ASP A 413 -3.12 20.55 10.61
N SER A 414 -2.14 21.01 9.83
CA SER A 414 -0.74 20.67 9.99
C SER A 414 -0.06 21.38 11.16
N ASP A 415 -0.55 22.56 11.52
CA ASP A 415 0.01 23.40 12.59
C ASP A 415 -0.86 23.48 13.86
N ASP A 416 -1.96 22.69 13.88
CA ASP A 416 -2.89 22.56 15.02
C ASP A 416 -3.58 23.87 15.45
N ASP A 417 -3.76 24.84 14.54
CA ASP A 417 -4.41 26.10 14.83
C ASP A 417 -5.95 26.08 14.73
N SER A 418 -6.50 24.95 14.29
CA SER A 418 -7.91 24.66 14.06
C SER A 418 -8.48 25.19 12.72
N TYR A 419 -7.65 25.71 11.84
CA TYR A 419 -7.97 26.00 10.46
C TYR A 419 -7.38 24.90 9.57
N PRO A 420 -8.18 24.04 8.94
CA PRO A 420 -7.66 22.96 8.11
C PRO A 420 -6.83 23.48 6.93
N ASP A 421 -5.76 22.75 6.57
CA ASP A 421 -4.85 23.06 5.46
C ASP A 421 -5.55 23.47 4.15
N ILE A 422 -6.74 22.92 3.89
CA ILE A 422 -7.55 23.22 2.68
C ILE A 422 -8.20 24.61 2.68
N PHE A 423 -8.24 25.27 3.82
CA PHE A 423 -8.83 26.60 4.01
C PHE A 423 -7.81 27.58 4.56
N ASP A 424 -6.58 27.16 4.81
CA ASP A 424 -5.49 27.91 5.37
C ASP A 424 -4.44 28.19 4.28
N ASP A 425 -4.11 29.46 4.06
CA ASP A 425 -3.07 29.88 3.12
C ASP A 425 -1.65 29.65 3.71
N PHE A 426 -1.52 29.43 5.04
CA PHE A 426 -0.26 29.22 5.76
C PHE A 426 -0.28 27.97 6.63
N PRO A 427 -0.48 26.76 6.08
CA PRO A 427 -0.77 25.53 6.84
C PRO A 427 0.37 25.03 7.75
N ASP A 428 1.52 25.70 7.76
CA ASP A 428 2.67 25.41 8.61
C ASP A 428 2.89 26.48 9.69
N SER A 429 1.94 27.40 9.94
CA SER A 429 2.13 28.54 10.83
C SER A 429 0.90 28.92 11.65
N SER A 430 0.74 28.36 12.82
CA SER A 430 -0.41 28.48 13.74
C SER A 430 -0.82 29.88 14.20
N PHE A 431 -0.28 30.93 13.61
CA PHE A 431 -0.59 32.32 13.95
C PHE A 431 -1.09 33.15 12.76
N ILE A 432 -1.15 32.57 11.57
CA ILE A 432 -1.54 33.26 10.34
C ILE A 432 -2.27 32.25 9.44
N TRP A 433 -3.35 32.65 8.78
CA TRP A 433 -4.24 31.75 8.02
C TRP A 433 -4.79 32.33 6.72
N ASN A 434 -4.72 33.67 6.49
CA ASN A 434 -5.21 34.28 5.26
C ASN A 434 -4.11 35.07 4.54
N ASP A 435 -4.13 34.97 3.22
CA ASP A 435 -3.35 35.75 2.25
C ASP A 435 -4.30 36.06 1.08
N THR A 436 -4.89 37.23 1.08
CA THR A 436 -5.99 37.54 0.14
C THR A 436 -5.48 37.75 -1.27
N ASP A 437 -4.34 38.40 -1.48
CA ASP A 437 -3.77 38.67 -2.79
C ASP A 437 -2.77 37.60 -3.27
N GLY A 438 -2.29 36.71 -2.35
CA GLY A 438 -1.42 35.59 -2.67
C GLY A 438 0.06 35.95 -2.78
N ASP A 439 0.51 37.05 -2.14
CA ASP A 439 1.89 37.50 -2.19
C ASP A 439 2.80 36.84 -1.13
N GLY A 440 2.22 36.07 -0.21
CA GLY A 440 2.91 35.36 0.89
C GLY A 440 3.09 36.20 2.15
N ILE A 441 2.43 37.35 2.24
CA ILE A 441 2.37 38.20 3.44
C ILE A 441 0.98 38.02 4.07
N PRO A 442 0.86 37.73 5.37
CA PRO A 442 -0.44 37.47 5.96
C PRO A 442 -1.33 38.68 6.11
N ASP A 443 -2.62 38.49 5.86
CA ASP A 443 -3.64 39.51 6.08
C ASP A 443 -3.63 40.02 7.53
N PRO A 444 -4.01 41.31 7.76
CA PRO A 444 -4.10 41.89 9.08
C PRO A 444 -5.16 41.19 9.96
N HIS A 445 -4.81 40.72 11.13
CA HIS A 445 -5.75 40.21 12.13
C HIS A 445 -5.34 40.56 13.57
N SER A 446 -6.27 40.48 14.53
CA SER A 446 -6.11 40.96 15.88
C SER A 446 -5.02 40.29 16.74
N GLY A 447 -4.50 39.14 16.32
CA GLY A 447 -3.44 38.38 17.02
C GLY A 447 -2.04 38.60 16.45
N LEU A 448 -1.93 39.20 15.26
CA LEU A 448 -0.68 39.37 14.55
C LEU A 448 -0.04 40.73 14.87
N ASP A 449 1.29 40.74 15.02
CA ASP A 449 2.07 42.00 15.18
C ASP A 449 1.94 42.85 13.89
N SER A 450 1.56 44.10 14.05
CA SER A 450 1.33 45.01 12.91
C SER A 450 2.55 45.24 12.02
N SER A 451 3.75 44.88 12.48
CA SER A 451 4.97 44.92 11.64
C SER A 451 5.06 43.77 10.64
N ARG A 452 4.18 42.77 10.76
CA ARG A 452 4.07 41.61 9.89
C ARG A 452 2.83 41.64 9.00
N TRP A 453 1.99 42.67 9.15
CA TRP A 453 0.78 42.81 8.32
C TRP A 453 1.15 43.18 6.89
N ASP A 454 0.39 42.62 5.96
CA ASP A 454 0.34 43.16 4.62
C ASP A 454 -0.26 44.58 4.66
N ILE A 455 0.30 45.48 3.88
CA ILE A 455 -0.10 46.88 3.79
C ILE A 455 -0.91 47.18 2.52
N ASP A 456 -1.10 46.20 1.69
CA ASP A 456 -1.88 46.18 0.43
C ASP A 456 -2.53 44.79 0.25
N ALA A 457 -3.21 44.33 1.32
CA ALA A 457 -3.64 42.93 1.49
C ALA A 457 -4.72 42.49 0.48
N ASP A 458 -5.35 43.37 -0.28
CA ASP A 458 -6.22 43.03 -1.38
C ASP A 458 -5.57 43.15 -2.77
N GLY A 459 -4.29 43.59 -2.81
CA GLY A 459 -3.48 43.61 -4.02
C GLY A 459 -3.87 44.72 -5.04
N ASP A 460 -4.62 45.75 -4.62
CA ASP A 460 -5.13 46.79 -5.52
C ASP A 460 -4.13 47.92 -5.72
N ASN A 461 -2.95 47.90 -5.08
CA ASN A 461 -1.89 48.89 -5.01
C ASN A 461 -2.30 50.16 -4.26
N THR A 462 -3.26 50.09 -3.35
CA THR A 462 -3.65 51.15 -2.44
C THR A 462 -3.25 50.79 -1.02
N TYR A 463 -2.59 51.68 -0.28
CA TYR A 463 -2.20 51.43 1.09
C TYR A 463 -3.45 51.27 1.98
N ASP A 464 -3.67 50.07 2.55
CA ASP A 464 -4.86 49.66 3.30
C ASP A 464 -5.37 50.67 4.36
N PRO A 465 -4.52 51.28 5.20
CA PRO A 465 -4.97 52.29 6.13
C PRO A 465 -5.64 53.53 5.48
N LEU A 466 -5.48 53.72 4.19
CA LEU A 466 -6.09 54.81 3.41
C LEU A 466 -7.20 54.29 2.49
N ASP A 467 -7.30 52.99 2.30
CA ASP A 467 -8.34 52.40 1.47
C ASP A 467 -9.65 52.20 2.25
N THR A 468 -10.74 52.61 1.63
CA THR A 468 -12.12 52.44 2.15
C THR A 468 -12.89 51.29 1.46
N SER A 469 -12.26 50.65 0.49
CA SER A 469 -12.84 49.58 -0.33
C SER A 469 -12.20 48.21 -0.17
N ILE A 470 -11.27 48.09 0.78
CA ILE A 470 -10.59 46.82 1.05
C ILE A 470 -11.55 45.64 1.27
N VAL A 471 -11.31 44.54 0.55
CA VAL A 471 -12.09 43.32 0.62
C VAL A 471 -11.16 42.14 0.89
N LEU A 472 -11.02 41.80 2.16
CA LEU A 472 -10.22 40.64 2.59
C LEU A 472 -11.03 39.33 2.55
N LYS A 473 -10.35 38.19 2.43
CA LYS A 473 -10.94 36.88 2.64
C LYS A 473 -11.61 36.78 4.03
N PRO A 474 -12.77 36.14 4.16
CA PRO A 474 -13.37 35.89 5.46
C PRO A 474 -12.47 34.93 6.27
N THR A 475 -12.61 34.96 7.60
CA THR A 475 -11.93 33.96 8.47
C THR A 475 -12.24 32.54 7.98
N PRO A 476 -11.23 31.69 7.85
CA PRO A 476 -11.43 30.33 7.34
C PRO A 476 -12.34 29.46 8.22
N PHE A 477 -12.73 28.31 7.70
CA PHE A 477 -13.53 27.32 8.44
C PHE A 477 -12.74 26.79 9.63
N SER A 478 -13.25 26.94 10.85
CA SER A 478 -12.58 26.46 12.09
C SER A 478 -13.21 25.15 12.59
N ILE A 479 -12.38 24.13 12.79
CA ILE A 479 -12.74 22.84 13.41
C ILE A 479 -13.17 23.04 14.87
N ALA A 480 -12.58 23.99 15.59
CA ALA A 480 -12.88 24.25 17.00
C ALA A 480 -14.26 24.89 17.17
N GLU A 481 -14.65 25.76 16.26
CA GLU A 481 -15.96 26.47 16.31
C GLU A 481 -17.11 25.67 15.72
N ASN A 482 -16.81 24.74 14.78
CA ASN A 482 -17.81 23.97 14.05
C ASN A 482 -17.76 22.50 14.46
N LYS A 483 -18.94 21.88 14.61
CA LYS A 483 -19.05 20.47 15.00
C LYS A 483 -20.06 19.72 14.13
N SER A 484 -19.62 18.58 13.61
CA SER A 484 -20.47 17.59 12.97
C SER A 484 -20.39 16.27 13.72
N THR A 485 -21.47 15.90 14.41
CA THR A 485 -21.52 14.69 15.23
C THR A 485 -22.21 13.56 14.47
N ALA A 486 -21.67 12.33 14.61
CA ALA A 486 -22.32 11.09 14.20
C ALA A 486 -22.37 10.15 15.40
N SER A 487 -23.56 9.71 15.85
CA SER A 487 -23.71 8.87 17.04
C SER A 487 -24.55 7.64 16.76
N GLY A 488 -24.23 6.53 17.44
CA GLY A 488 -25.00 5.30 17.41
C GLY A 488 -25.15 4.67 18.78
N PHE A 489 -26.29 4.03 19.00
CA PHE A 489 -26.56 3.22 20.17
C PHE A 489 -26.95 1.81 19.71
N ALA A 490 -26.45 0.77 20.41
CA ALA A 490 -26.84 -0.59 20.15
C ALA A 490 -27.20 -1.34 21.43
N PHE A 491 -28.15 -2.27 21.28
CA PHE A 491 -28.53 -3.25 22.29
C PHE A 491 -28.41 -4.63 21.68
N ASP A 492 -27.73 -5.54 22.34
CA ASP A 492 -27.54 -6.90 21.84
C ASP A 492 -27.87 -7.99 22.88
N LEU A 493 -28.26 -9.15 22.35
CA LEU A 493 -28.51 -10.38 23.08
C LEU A 493 -27.72 -11.50 22.42
N GLY A 494 -26.96 -12.25 23.20
CA GLY A 494 -26.20 -13.39 22.72
C GLY A 494 -26.42 -14.63 23.57
N TYR A 495 -26.74 -15.75 22.93
CA TYR A 495 -26.94 -17.03 23.59
C TYR A 495 -26.05 -18.09 22.93
N PRO A 496 -25.08 -18.66 23.65
CA PRO A 496 -24.27 -19.75 23.11
C PRO A 496 -25.07 -21.05 23.09
N ILE A 497 -25.48 -21.50 21.91
CA ILE A 497 -26.21 -22.77 21.69
C ILE A 497 -25.29 -23.95 21.94
N LEU A 498 -24.04 -23.85 21.45
CA LEU A 498 -23.00 -24.87 21.63
C LEU A 498 -21.74 -24.18 22.20
N LYS A 499 -21.15 -24.82 23.20
CA LYS A 499 -19.87 -24.43 23.79
C LYS A 499 -18.96 -25.66 23.79
N GLY A 500 -18.04 -25.72 22.87
CA GLY A 500 -17.05 -26.80 22.80
C GLY A 500 -15.81 -26.32 22.06
N ASP A 501 -14.68 -26.95 22.33
CA ASP A 501 -13.40 -26.60 21.72
C ASP A 501 -13.40 -26.86 20.21
N ALA A 502 -14.08 -27.94 19.78
CA ALA A 502 -14.20 -28.25 18.36
C ALA A 502 -15.29 -27.44 17.65
N ILE A 503 -16.39 -27.14 18.32
CA ILE A 503 -17.52 -26.41 17.74
C ILE A 503 -18.11 -25.48 18.77
N SER A 504 -18.15 -24.20 18.47
CA SER A 504 -18.94 -23.20 19.21
C SER A 504 -19.96 -22.56 18.28
N LEU A 505 -21.18 -22.33 18.81
CA LEU A 505 -22.26 -21.69 18.05
C LEU A 505 -23.00 -20.71 18.97
N ILE A 506 -23.08 -19.47 18.55
CA ILE A 506 -23.76 -18.38 19.24
C ILE A 506 -24.91 -17.89 18.37
N LEU A 507 -26.11 -17.93 18.92
CA LEU A 507 -27.27 -17.23 18.38
C LEU A 507 -27.32 -15.84 18.98
N TYR A 508 -27.51 -14.81 18.16
CA TYR A 508 -27.61 -13.45 18.66
C TYR A 508 -28.61 -12.59 17.90
N SER A 509 -28.93 -11.47 18.48
CA SER A 509 -29.68 -10.38 17.87
C SER A 509 -29.11 -9.06 18.32
N GLU A 510 -29.07 -8.07 17.43
CA GLU A 510 -28.57 -6.74 17.72
C GLU A 510 -29.51 -5.69 17.11
N PHE A 511 -29.92 -4.73 17.93
CA PHE A 511 -30.66 -3.54 17.50
C PHE A 511 -29.72 -2.34 17.52
N ASN A 512 -29.70 -1.55 16.46
CA ASN A 512 -28.79 -0.45 16.27
C ASN A 512 -29.54 0.82 15.88
N THR A 513 -29.03 1.97 16.29
CA THR A 513 -29.47 3.28 15.83
C THR A 513 -28.28 4.09 15.34
N LEU A 514 -28.49 4.93 14.33
CA LEU A 514 -27.56 5.99 13.91
C LEU A 514 -28.29 7.32 13.92
N SER A 515 -27.60 8.39 14.32
CA SER A 515 -28.15 9.74 14.42
C SER A 515 -27.09 10.76 14.01
N PHE A 516 -27.52 11.69 13.18
CA PHE A 516 -26.73 12.80 12.65
C PHE A 516 -27.49 14.09 12.94
N PRO A 517 -27.12 14.87 13.96
CA PRO A 517 -27.77 16.15 14.28
C PRO A 517 -27.65 17.15 13.14
N GLU A 518 -28.57 18.13 13.10
CA GLU A 518 -28.48 19.25 12.18
C GLU A 518 -27.21 20.06 12.41
N VAL A 519 -26.55 20.42 11.29
CA VAL A 519 -25.42 21.34 11.29
C VAL A 519 -25.67 22.39 10.18
N ASN A 520 -25.47 23.65 10.51
CA ASN A 520 -25.67 24.74 9.55
C ASN A 520 -24.61 25.82 9.80
N THR A 521 -23.58 25.80 8.98
CA THR A 521 -22.50 26.79 8.93
C THR A 521 -22.42 27.39 7.51
N GLU A 522 -21.56 28.34 7.26
CA GLU A 522 -21.37 28.93 5.92
C GLU A 522 -20.84 27.91 4.91
N GLN A 523 -19.90 27.05 5.33
CA GLN A 523 -19.22 26.08 4.48
C GLN A 523 -19.84 24.68 4.52
N PHE A 524 -20.74 24.40 5.47
CA PHE A 524 -21.33 23.08 5.65
C PHE A 524 -22.78 23.16 6.15
N SER A 525 -23.68 22.47 5.48
CA SER A 525 -25.07 22.35 5.89
C SER A 525 -25.57 20.92 5.77
N ARG A 526 -26.09 20.40 6.85
CA ARG A 526 -26.68 19.05 6.93
C ARG A 526 -27.94 19.07 7.77
N PRO A 527 -29.10 18.63 7.23
CA PRO A 527 -30.32 18.44 8.03
C PRO A 527 -30.14 17.29 9.03
N ALA A 528 -30.89 17.31 10.13
CA ALA A 528 -30.92 16.20 11.06
C ALA A 528 -31.40 14.92 10.36
N LYS A 529 -30.71 13.80 10.62
CA LYS A 529 -31.02 12.47 10.06
C LYS A 529 -30.90 11.42 11.14
N SER A 530 -31.70 10.36 11.06
CA SER A 530 -31.56 9.18 11.94
C SER A 530 -32.08 7.94 11.23
N GLY A 531 -31.55 6.79 11.62
CA GLY A 531 -31.98 5.50 11.11
C GLY A 531 -31.78 4.37 12.09
N THR A 532 -32.39 3.23 11.83
CA THR A 532 -32.34 2.04 12.70
C THR A 532 -32.00 0.79 11.89
N GLY A 533 -31.34 -0.16 12.55
CA GLY A 533 -31.05 -1.46 11.99
C GLY A 533 -31.26 -2.58 13.00
N ILE A 534 -31.68 -3.73 12.52
CA ILE A 534 -31.89 -4.92 13.34
C ILE A 534 -31.21 -6.10 12.65
N THR A 535 -30.40 -6.84 13.40
CA THR A 535 -29.91 -8.15 13.02
C THR A 535 -30.68 -9.21 13.79
N VAL A 536 -31.48 -10.04 13.09
CA VAL A 536 -32.27 -11.13 13.69
C VAL A 536 -32.76 -12.12 12.65
N PRO A 537 -32.37 -13.43 12.70
CA PRO A 537 -31.33 -13.98 13.59
C PRO A 537 -29.91 -13.63 13.12
N GLY A 538 -28.99 -13.59 14.04
CA GLY A 538 -27.56 -13.66 13.80
C GLY A 538 -27.01 -14.99 14.33
N LEU A 539 -26.18 -15.65 13.56
CA LEU A 539 -25.46 -16.87 13.94
C LEU A 539 -23.96 -16.64 13.79
N ARG A 540 -23.19 -16.98 14.83
CA ARG A 540 -21.73 -16.98 14.77
C ARG A 540 -21.22 -18.35 15.18
N ALA A 541 -20.40 -18.96 14.34
CA ALA A 541 -19.82 -20.28 14.57
C ALA A 541 -18.31 -20.22 14.52
N SER A 542 -17.66 -21.00 15.39
CA SER A 542 -16.25 -21.36 15.26
C SER A 542 -16.16 -22.88 15.20
N LEU A 543 -15.47 -23.39 14.18
CA LEU A 543 -15.30 -24.81 13.91
C LEU A 543 -13.82 -25.17 13.99
N PHE A 544 -13.50 -26.19 14.78
CA PHE A 544 -12.16 -26.76 14.94
C PHE A 544 -11.07 -25.74 15.32
N GLY A 545 -11.45 -24.57 15.84
CA GLY A 545 -10.54 -23.49 16.20
C GLY A 545 -9.95 -22.70 15.01
N PHE A 546 -10.13 -23.14 13.78
CA PHE A 546 -9.55 -22.49 12.58
C PHE A 546 -10.56 -21.97 11.55
N ILE A 547 -11.85 -22.31 11.65
CA ILE A 547 -12.90 -21.76 10.78
C ILE A 547 -13.84 -20.90 11.64
N ASN A 548 -14.02 -19.65 11.24
CA ASN A 548 -14.97 -18.73 11.85
C ASN A 548 -15.99 -18.29 10.80
N MET A 549 -17.27 -18.33 11.13
CA MET A 549 -18.35 -17.99 10.21
C MET A 549 -19.41 -17.16 10.93
N SER A 550 -20.04 -16.25 10.18
CA SER A 550 -21.28 -15.62 10.63
C SER A 550 -22.32 -15.57 9.53
N LEU A 551 -23.59 -15.66 9.92
CA LEU A 551 -24.73 -15.48 9.04
C LEU A 551 -25.75 -14.61 9.76
N GLU A 552 -26.20 -13.56 9.11
CA GLU A 552 -27.09 -12.55 9.69
C GLU A 552 -28.21 -12.24 8.71
N TYR A 553 -29.44 -12.18 9.23
CA TYR A 553 -30.48 -11.49 8.51
C TYR A 553 -30.61 -10.08 9.06
N ARG A 554 -30.47 -9.09 8.18
CA ARG A 554 -30.41 -7.67 8.51
C ARG A 554 -31.64 -6.95 7.98
N ILE A 555 -32.19 -6.03 8.80
CA ILE A 555 -33.24 -5.11 8.41
C ILE A 555 -32.72 -3.70 8.68
N LYS A 556 -32.74 -2.85 7.68
CA LYS A 556 -32.29 -1.47 7.73
C LYS A 556 -33.44 -0.54 7.45
N ASN A 557 -33.60 0.50 8.24
CA ASN A 557 -34.57 1.57 8.00
C ASN A 557 -33.85 2.92 7.90
N GLU A 558 -34.29 3.71 6.93
CA GLU A 558 -33.85 5.09 6.74
C GLU A 558 -32.32 5.28 6.69
N TYR A 559 -31.79 6.25 7.43
CA TYR A 559 -30.37 6.64 7.44
C TYR A 559 -29.52 5.74 8.35
N TYR A 560 -29.74 4.43 8.34
CA TYR A 560 -28.88 3.47 9.00
C TYR A 560 -28.02 2.73 7.97
N LEU A 561 -26.72 2.63 8.26
CA LEU A 561 -25.78 1.80 7.52
C LEU A 561 -25.09 0.84 8.49
N PRO A 562 -25.23 -0.48 8.32
CA PRO A 562 -24.46 -1.43 9.09
C PRO A 562 -22.95 -1.17 8.94
N ARG A 563 -22.23 -1.24 10.07
CA ARG A 563 -20.79 -0.96 10.11
C ARG A 563 -20.42 0.45 9.65
N PHE A 564 -21.23 1.46 10.01
CA PHE A 564 -20.96 2.85 9.61
C PHE A 564 -19.54 3.29 10.04
N PHE A 565 -19.12 2.88 11.26
CA PHE A 565 -17.76 3.06 11.74
C PHE A 565 -16.93 1.81 11.40
N ASP A 566 -16.45 1.72 10.18
CA ASP A 566 -15.72 0.58 9.62
C ASP A 566 -14.20 0.79 9.66
N GLN A 567 -13.44 -0.13 9.05
CA GLN A 567 -11.98 -0.07 8.96
C GLN A 567 -11.48 1.23 8.31
N ALA A 568 -12.20 1.73 7.33
CA ALA A 568 -11.83 2.89 6.52
C ALA A 568 -12.55 4.18 6.95
N TYR A 569 -13.14 4.19 8.14
CA TYR A 569 -13.94 5.32 8.61
C TYR A 569 -13.19 6.64 8.52
N ASP A 570 -11.94 6.69 8.97
CA ASP A 570 -11.15 7.93 8.99
C ASP A 570 -10.89 8.49 7.58
N LEU A 571 -10.70 7.64 6.56
CA LEU A 571 -10.52 8.06 5.17
C LEU A 571 -11.74 8.76 4.58
N ASN A 572 -12.95 8.38 5.04
CA ASN A 572 -14.22 8.86 4.52
C ASN A 572 -15.01 9.71 5.54
N ARG A 573 -14.48 9.90 6.74
CA ARG A 573 -15.10 10.60 7.86
C ARG A 573 -15.56 11.99 7.45
N VAL A 574 -14.66 12.70 6.75
CA VAL A 574 -14.88 14.01 6.15
C VAL A 574 -13.94 14.16 4.95
N VAL A 575 -14.46 14.69 3.86
CA VAL A 575 -13.66 14.91 2.64
C VAL A 575 -13.95 16.30 2.07
N PRO A 576 -12.93 16.99 1.55
CA PRO A 576 -13.13 18.19 0.73
C PRO A 576 -13.61 17.80 -0.67
N VAL A 577 -14.55 18.55 -1.21
CA VAL A 577 -15.04 18.44 -2.59
C VAL A 577 -14.84 19.79 -3.26
N TYR A 578 -14.06 19.80 -4.33
CA TYR A 578 -13.78 21.00 -5.10
C TYR A 578 -14.92 21.23 -6.10
N THR A 579 -15.51 22.43 -6.06
CA THR A 579 -16.59 22.84 -6.95
C THR A 579 -16.19 24.09 -7.73
N ASP A 580 -16.94 24.43 -8.78
CA ASP A 580 -16.70 25.65 -9.55
C ASP A 580 -16.84 26.96 -8.70
N THR A 581 -17.46 26.86 -7.52
CA THR A 581 -17.71 27.98 -6.61
C THR A 581 -16.81 27.97 -5.37
N GLY A 582 -15.88 27.00 -5.25
CA GLY A 582 -14.97 26.85 -4.13
C GLY A 582 -15.00 25.44 -3.52
N THR A 583 -14.26 25.26 -2.45
CA THR A 583 -14.17 23.99 -1.72
C THR A 583 -15.33 23.86 -0.73
N VAL A 584 -16.05 22.75 -0.78
CA VAL A 584 -17.09 22.37 0.19
C VAL A 584 -16.68 21.11 0.94
N ILE A 585 -17.20 20.95 2.14
CA ILE A 585 -16.91 19.78 2.99
C ILE A 585 -18.08 18.79 2.90
N GLN A 586 -17.79 17.50 2.78
CA GLN A 586 -18.79 16.44 2.87
C GLN A 586 -18.38 15.43 3.94
N THR A 587 -19.30 15.05 4.82
CA THR A 587 -19.10 13.97 5.80
C THR A 587 -19.59 12.64 5.24
N LYS A 588 -19.09 11.52 5.80
CA LYS A 588 -19.40 10.15 5.36
C LYS A 588 -20.90 9.92 5.19
N ASP A 589 -21.73 10.42 6.11
CA ASP A 589 -23.19 10.28 6.03
C ASP A 589 -23.79 11.06 4.84
N MET A 590 -23.21 12.19 4.43
CA MET A 590 -23.66 12.92 3.25
C MET A 590 -23.32 12.18 1.96
N ILE A 591 -22.17 11.56 1.91
CA ILE A 591 -21.70 10.75 0.77
C ILE A 591 -22.55 9.49 0.63
N VAL A 592 -22.68 8.74 1.73
CA VAL A 592 -23.38 7.42 1.73
C VAL A 592 -24.89 7.59 1.49
N PHE A 593 -25.48 8.65 2.01
CA PHE A 593 -26.93 8.92 1.91
C PHE A 593 -27.24 10.05 0.90
N LYS A 594 -26.39 10.22 -0.12
CA LYS A 594 -26.51 11.26 -1.15
C LYS A 594 -27.82 11.12 -1.95
N ASP A 595 -28.17 9.88 -2.31
CA ASP A 595 -29.30 9.58 -3.18
C ASP A 595 -30.51 9.07 -2.41
N SER A 596 -31.70 9.36 -2.91
CA SER A 596 -32.95 8.87 -2.33
C SER A 596 -33.03 7.32 -2.27
N THR A 597 -32.31 6.62 -3.15
CA THR A 597 -32.19 5.16 -3.18
C THR A 597 -31.35 4.62 -2.03
N SER A 598 -30.37 5.35 -1.55
CA SER A 598 -29.51 4.93 -0.42
C SER A 598 -30.21 5.00 0.94
N VAL A 599 -31.32 5.72 1.02
CA VAL A 599 -32.14 5.91 2.23
C VAL A 599 -33.30 4.91 2.30
N LEU A 600 -33.48 4.06 1.30
CA LEU A 600 -34.54 3.06 1.29
C LEU A 600 -34.44 2.07 2.43
N ASN A 601 -35.63 1.65 2.92
CA ASN A 601 -35.71 0.53 3.85
C ASN A 601 -35.30 -0.75 3.11
N THR A 602 -34.28 -1.43 3.63
CA THR A 602 -33.76 -2.65 3.03
C THR A 602 -33.75 -3.79 4.01
N ASN A 603 -33.85 -5.00 3.49
CA ASN A 603 -33.60 -6.21 4.26
C ASN A 603 -32.80 -7.20 3.40
N GLY A 604 -32.06 -8.08 4.06
CA GLY A 604 -31.24 -9.04 3.33
C GLY A 604 -30.31 -9.85 4.21
N TRP A 605 -29.44 -10.59 3.56
CA TRP A 605 -28.51 -11.47 4.22
C TRP A 605 -27.09 -10.91 4.18
N PHE A 606 -26.40 -11.10 5.29
CA PHE A 606 -24.97 -10.91 5.41
C PHE A 606 -24.33 -12.22 5.84
N GLY A 607 -23.27 -12.61 5.17
CA GLY A 607 -22.42 -13.75 5.53
C GLY A 607 -20.97 -13.34 5.64
N SER A 608 -20.25 -13.85 6.63
CA SER A 608 -18.80 -13.78 6.66
C SER A 608 -18.22 -15.16 6.96
N GLY A 609 -17.04 -15.40 6.41
CA GLY A 609 -16.27 -16.61 6.66
C GLY A 609 -14.79 -16.25 6.78
N GLY A 610 -14.13 -16.91 7.71
CA GLY A 610 -12.69 -16.85 7.86
C GLY A 610 -12.15 -18.23 8.17
N PHE A 611 -10.99 -18.55 7.63
CA PHE A 611 -10.29 -19.77 7.99
C PHE A 611 -8.78 -19.53 8.08
N ASP A 612 -8.18 -20.23 9.00
CA ASP A 612 -6.73 -20.31 9.14
C ASP A 612 -6.25 -21.64 8.58
N LEU A 613 -5.44 -21.58 7.51
CA LEU A 613 -4.94 -22.77 6.83
C LEU A 613 -3.66 -23.25 7.53
N PHE A 614 -3.81 -24.00 8.61
CA PHE A 614 -2.72 -24.66 9.36
C PHE A 614 -1.58 -23.70 9.74
N GLY A 615 -1.90 -22.47 10.07
CA GLY A 615 -0.93 -21.42 10.39
C GLY A 615 -0.10 -20.92 9.19
N ILE A 616 -0.41 -21.33 7.94
CA ILE A 616 0.28 -20.85 6.74
C ILE A 616 -0.40 -19.59 6.20
N ALA A 617 -1.72 -19.60 6.15
CA ALA A 617 -2.49 -18.48 5.62
C ALA A 617 -3.80 -18.30 6.40
N SER A 618 -4.19 -17.08 6.66
CA SER A 618 -5.54 -16.74 7.11
C SER A 618 -6.27 -15.96 6.01
N VAL A 619 -7.50 -16.38 5.75
CA VAL A 619 -8.39 -15.73 4.78
C VAL A 619 -9.66 -15.35 5.49
N THR A 620 -10.10 -14.12 5.34
CA THR A 620 -11.43 -13.68 5.77
C THR A 620 -12.14 -13.03 4.60
N ALA A 621 -13.42 -13.33 4.44
CA ALA A 621 -14.26 -12.67 3.44
C ALA A 621 -15.65 -12.44 4.00
N SER A 622 -16.33 -11.39 3.53
CA SER A 622 -17.73 -11.13 3.86
C SER A 622 -18.49 -10.62 2.65
N TYR A 623 -19.76 -10.98 2.58
CA TYR A 623 -20.68 -10.53 1.55
C TYR A 623 -22.02 -10.15 2.16
N ALA A 624 -22.57 -9.03 1.74
CA ALA A 624 -23.94 -8.61 2.06
C ALA A 624 -24.72 -8.41 0.78
N SER A 625 -25.97 -8.88 0.75
CA SER A 625 -26.94 -8.55 -0.27
C SER A 625 -28.21 -8.06 0.42
N MET A 626 -28.50 -6.77 0.21
CA MET A 626 -29.64 -6.06 0.79
C MET A 626 -30.59 -5.64 -0.31
N VAL A 627 -31.87 -5.79 -0.14
CA VAL A 627 -32.90 -5.52 -1.14
C VAL A 627 -33.89 -4.48 -0.62
N ALA A 628 -34.19 -3.50 -1.47
CA ALA A 628 -35.28 -2.53 -1.27
C ALA A 628 -36.20 -2.57 -2.51
N ASP A 629 -37.38 -3.06 -2.38
CA ASP A 629 -38.34 -3.28 -3.50
C ASP A 629 -37.69 -4.07 -4.64
N THR A 630 -37.12 -3.40 -5.64
CA THR A 630 -36.47 -3.99 -6.82
C THR A 630 -34.98 -3.63 -6.93
N THR A 631 -34.44 -2.91 -5.97
CA THR A 631 -33.04 -2.44 -5.99
C THR A 631 -32.21 -3.27 -5.01
N GLU A 632 -31.08 -3.79 -5.49
CA GLU A 632 -30.11 -4.52 -4.67
C GLU A 632 -28.92 -3.61 -4.32
N PHE A 633 -28.44 -3.76 -3.08
CA PHE A 633 -27.24 -3.12 -2.57
C PHE A 633 -26.32 -4.21 -2.03
N ASN A 634 -25.16 -4.34 -2.63
CA ASN A 634 -24.21 -5.37 -2.27
C ASN A 634 -22.95 -4.77 -1.64
N SER A 635 -22.32 -5.54 -0.77
CA SER A 635 -21.04 -5.17 -0.18
C SER A 635 -20.14 -6.41 -0.16
N PHE A 636 -18.87 -6.25 -0.46
CA PHE A 636 -17.89 -7.32 -0.39
C PHE A 636 -16.63 -6.84 0.30
N SER A 637 -16.07 -7.66 1.18
CA SER A 637 -14.73 -7.44 1.71
C SER A 637 -13.98 -8.75 1.80
N ALA A 638 -12.68 -8.70 1.55
CA ALA A 638 -11.78 -9.84 1.69
C ALA A 638 -10.43 -9.39 2.23
N MET A 639 -9.83 -10.22 3.06
CA MET A 639 -8.46 -10.06 3.56
C MET A 639 -7.75 -11.41 3.51
N LEU A 640 -6.55 -11.40 2.98
CA LEU A 640 -5.59 -12.50 3.01
C LEU A 640 -4.38 -12.09 3.84
N SER A 641 -3.95 -12.96 4.74
CA SER A 641 -2.69 -12.80 5.46
C SER A 641 -1.92 -14.12 5.42
N LEU A 642 -0.66 -14.07 5.03
CA LEU A 642 0.23 -15.23 5.01
C LEU A 642 1.14 -15.21 6.25
N ASN A 643 1.32 -16.37 6.88
CA ASN A 643 2.20 -16.49 8.04
C ASN A 643 3.65 -16.68 7.57
N PRO A 644 4.53 -15.73 7.86
CA PRO A 644 5.92 -15.78 7.41
C PRO A 644 6.71 -16.95 8.03
N GLU A 645 6.35 -17.41 9.22
CA GLU A 645 7.06 -18.53 9.89
C GLU A 645 7.04 -19.83 9.08
N ASN A 646 6.02 -20.02 8.25
CA ASN A 646 5.80 -21.24 7.49
C ASN A 646 6.11 -21.11 5.99
N ILE A 647 6.51 -19.92 5.53
CA ILE A 647 6.83 -19.65 4.12
C ILE A 647 8.28 -19.14 4.01
N PRO A 648 9.18 -19.91 3.39
CA PRO A 648 10.57 -19.49 3.24
C PRO A 648 10.70 -18.12 2.59
N LYS A 649 11.58 -17.30 3.15
CA LYS A 649 11.88 -15.93 2.66
C LYS A 649 10.72 -14.93 2.70
N LEU A 650 9.56 -15.28 3.19
CA LEU A 650 8.50 -14.35 3.45
C LEU A 650 8.72 -13.72 4.84
N SER A 651 8.71 -12.39 4.96
CA SER A 651 8.74 -11.72 6.27
C SER A 651 7.36 -11.23 6.70
N GLU A 652 6.51 -10.89 5.74
CA GLU A 652 5.11 -10.56 5.94
C GLU A 652 4.37 -10.60 4.60
N ALA A 653 3.07 -10.92 4.60
CA ALA A 653 2.22 -10.71 3.44
C ALA A 653 0.76 -10.56 3.85
N THR A 654 0.19 -9.43 3.52
CA THR A 654 -1.24 -9.14 3.69
C THR A 654 -1.79 -8.48 2.44
N ALA A 655 -3.03 -8.79 2.10
CA ALA A 655 -3.75 -8.09 1.04
C ALA A 655 -5.21 -7.94 1.46
N TYR A 656 -5.82 -6.82 1.11
CA TYR A 656 -7.22 -6.55 1.43
C TYR A 656 -7.93 -5.81 0.31
N TYR A 657 -9.22 -6.08 0.22
CA TYR A 657 -10.17 -5.40 -0.64
C TYR A 657 -11.46 -5.15 0.13
N GLN A 658 -12.03 -3.96 0.02
CA GLN A 658 -13.31 -3.60 0.61
C GLN A 658 -14.08 -2.72 -0.36
N HIS A 659 -15.35 -3.06 -0.59
CA HIS A 659 -16.31 -2.27 -1.34
C HIS A 659 -17.68 -2.37 -0.68
N ASN A 660 -18.27 -1.24 -0.35
CA ASN A 660 -19.48 -1.19 0.46
C ASN A 660 -20.66 -0.57 -0.26
N ASN A 661 -21.84 -1.18 -0.08
CA ASN A 661 -23.14 -0.60 -0.37
C ASN A 661 -23.30 -0.07 -1.81
N ASP A 662 -22.95 -0.89 -2.78
CA ASP A 662 -23.05 -0.57 -4.21
C ASP A 662 -23.84 -1.67 -4.95
N LYS A 663 -24.25 -1.39 -6.18
CA LYS A 663 -24.92 -2.37 -7.03
C LYS A 663 -23.96 -3.50 -7.45
N ASP A 664 -22.72 -3.14 -7.79
CA ASP A 664 -21.65 -4.08 -8.12
C ASP A 664 -20.49 -3.95 -7.12
N PRO A 665 -20.35 -4.87 -6.15
CA PRO A 665 -19.30 -4.79 -5.13
C PRO A 665 -17.89 -5.13 -5.67
N PHE A 666 -17.74 -5.41 -6.96
CA PHE A 666 -16.47 -5.69 -7.63
C PHE A 666 -16.02 -4.57 -8.57
N GLU A 667 -16.78 -3.49 -8.68
CA GLU A 667 -16.37 -2.28 -9.41
C GLU A 667 -15.20 -1.61 -8.66
N ILE A 668 -14.01 -1.59 -9.29
CA ILE A 668 -12.79 -1.08 -8.64
C ILE A 668 -12.81 0.44 -8.54
N GLU A 669 -13.25 1.13 -9.60
CA GLU A 669 -13.27 2.60 -9.68
C GLU A 669 -14.53 3.17 -9.01
N SER A 670 -14.60 3.10 -7.69
CA SER A 670 -15.71 3.62 -6.90
C SER A 670 -15.19 4.32 -5.64
N ILE A 671 -15.87 5.36 -5.20
CA ILE A 671 -15.60 6.04 -3.94
C ILE A 671 -15.73 5.09 -2.73
N ASN A 672 -16.44 3.98 -2.91
CA ASN A 672 -16.68 2.97 -1.89
C ASN A 672 -15.60 1.87 -1.87
N THR A 673 -14.59 1.95 -2.76
CA THR A 673 -13.54 0.94 -2.89
C THR A 673 -12.27 1.35 -2.16
N ILE A 674 -11.75 0.42 -1.36
CA ILE A 674 -10.43 0.52 -0.72
C ILE A 674 -9.72 -0.81 -0.91
N MET A 675 -8.47 -0.76 -1.34
CA MET A 675 -7.63 -1.95 -1.50
C MET A 675 -6.18 -1.66 -1.19
N GLY A 676 -5.45 -2.70 -0.81
CA GLY A 676 -4.03 -2.58 -0.56
C GLY A 676 -3.38 -3.93 -0.32
N TYR A 677 -2.06 -3.91 -0.30
CA TYR A 677 -1.25 -5.05 0.09
C TYR A 677 0.04 -4.60 0.75
N ARG A 678 0.56 -5.45 1.62
CA ARG A 678 1.88 -5.31 2.23
C ARG A 678 2.60 -6.64 2.10
N VAL A 679 3.76 -6.64 1.46
CA VAL A 679 4.54 -7.85 1.21
C VAL A 679 5.99 -7.58 1.56
N GLY A 680 6.55 -8.45 2.41
CA GLY A 680 7.94 -8.41 2.82
C GLY A 680 8.68 -9.67 2.38
N TYR A 681 9.82 -9.51 1.72
CA TYR A 681 10.69 -10.58 1.26
C TYR A 681 12.01 -10.57 2.04
N GLU A 682 12.34 -11.68 2.69
CA GLU A 682 13.59 -11.84 3.41
C GLU A 682 14.76 -12.06 2.44
N VAL A 683 15.53 -10.98 2.20
CA VAL A 683 16.70 -10.99 1.31
C VAL A 683 17.87 -11.76 1.95
N SER A 684 18.04 -11.64 3.26
CA SER A 684 19.01 -12.40 4.06
C SER A 684 18.49 -12.54 5.49
N LYS A 685 19.08 -13.42 6.30
CA LYS A 685 18.63 -13.63 7.68
C LYS A 685 18.59 -12.32 8.46
N GLY A 686 17.38 -11.95 8.90
CA GLY A 686 17.13 -10.70 9.62
C GLY A 686 17.06 -9.45 8.75
N VAL A 687 17.10 -9.56 7.41
CA VAL A 687 16.95 -8.42 6.49
C VAL A 687 15.81 -8.71 5.53
N SER A 688 14.81 -7.84 5.50
CA SER A 688 13.64 -7.97 4.65
C SER A 688 13.41 -6.69 3.83
N LEU A 689 12.98 -6.84 2.58
CA LEU A 689 12.48 -5.76 1.75
C LEU A 689 10.96 -5.78 1.77
N VAL A 690 10.33 -4.68 2.15
CA VAL A 690 8.89 -4.58 2.37
C VAL A 690 8.29 -3.56 1.42
N TRP A 691 7.22 -3.94 0.73
CA TRP A 691 6.34 -3.06 -0.04
C TRP A 691 5.01 -2.94 0.67
N ASP A 692 4.56 -1.71 0.91
CA ASP A 692 3.23 -1.37 1.39
C ASP A 692 2.55 -0.51 0.32
N PHE A 693 1.41 -0.95 -0.19
CA PHE A 693 0.62 -0.25 -1.19
C PHE A 693 -0.82 -0.13 -0.72
N ARG A 694 -1.39 1.08 -0.85
CA ARG A 694 -2.81 1.37 -0.58
C ARG A 694 -3.39 2.21 -1.69
N GLN A 695 -4.64 1.94 -2.03
CA GLN A 695 -5.39 2.71 -3.00
C GLN A 695 -6.85 2.87 -2.55
N PHE A 696 -7.35 4.08 -2.63
CA PHE A 696 -8.75 4.42 -2.50
C PHE A 696 -9.09 5.51 -3.52
N TYR A 697 -10.35 5.88 -3.64
CA TYR A 697 -10.79 6.85 -4.63
C TYR A 697 -11.38 8.07 -3.93
N ARG A 698 -11.12 9.25 -4.49
CA ARG A 698 -11.65 10.53 -4.03
C ARG A 698 -12.44 11.19 -5.15
N ASP A 699 -13.63 11.70 -4.85
CA ASP A 699 -14.39 12.53 -5.79
C ASP A 699 -13.83 13.96 -5.71
N THR A 700 -13.29 14.44 -6.83
CA THR A 700 -12.73 15.79 -6.96
C THR A 700 -13.75 16.78 -7.53
N GLY A 701 -15.03 16.37 -7.72
CA GLY A 701 -16.05 17.16 -8.38
C GLY A 701 -15.97 17.12 -9.92
N THR A 702 -14.81 16.82 -10.48
CA THR A 702 -14.59 16.59 -11.92
C THR A 702 -14.53 15.10 -12.28
N GLY A 703 -14.48 14.21 -11.29
CA GLY A 703 -14.45 12.77 -11.44
C GLY A 703 -13.79 12.08 -10.25
N LEU A 704 -13.73 10.74 -10.32
CA LEU A 704 -13.04 9.94 -9.32
C LEU A 704 -11.54 9.90 -9.65
N GLU A 705 -10.71 10.27 -8.68
CA GLU A 705 -9.27 10.16 -8.77
C GLU A 705 -8.73 9.13 -7.78
N PRO A 706 -7.83 8.21 -8.23
CA PRO A 706 -7.21 7.25 -7.33
C PRO A 706 -6.14 7.92 -6.47
N VAL A 707 -6.30 7.85 -5.16
CA VAL A 707 -5.26 8.21 -4.20
C VAL A 707 -4.44 6.96 -3.90
N LYS A 708 -3.14 7.02 -4.21
CA LYS A 708 -2.20 5.90 -4.03
C LYS A 708 -1.12 6.29 -3.04
N GLN A 709 -0.92 5.43 -2.06
CA GLN A 709 0.20 5.52 -1.12
C GLN A 709 1.09 4.30 -1.33
N THR A 710 2.39 4.53 -1.45
CA THR A 710 3.37 3.46 -1.61
C THR A 710 4.55 3.71 -0.70
N THR A 711 4.91 2.70 0.10
CA THR A 711 6.12 2.70 0.92
C THR A 711 6.96 1.48 0.55
N ILE A 712 8.27 1.69 0.36
CA ILE A 712 9.24 0.62 0.17
C ILE A 712 10.30 0.78 1.25
N GLU A 713 10.53 -0.29 2.00
CA GLU A 713 11.39 -0.25 3.19
C GLU A 713 12.24 -1.52 3.28
N THR A 714 13.53 -1.37 3.57
CA THR A 714 14.38 -2.48 3.99
C THR A 714 14.39 -2.54 5.52
N GLN A 715 13.92 -3.64 6.08
CA GLN A 715 13.86 -3.85 7.52
C GLN A 715 14.98 -4.78 7.98
N PHE A 716 15.63 -4.40 9.09
CA PHE A 716 16.65 -5.20 9.75
C PHE A 716 16.13 -5.63 11.13
N ASN A 717 16.05 -6.94 11.37
CA ASN A 717 15.59 -7.51 12.63
C ASN A 717 16.80 -8.17 13.34
N PHE A 718 17.13 -7.70 14.55
CA PHE A 718 18.30 -8.09 15.32
C PHE A 718 17.96 -8.97 16.54
#